data_b78ea6ec61ea4a7651751f8e98805eb5
#
_entry.id   b78ea6ec61ea4a7651751f8e98805eb5
#
_cell.length_a   1.000
_cell.length_b   1.000
_cell.length_c   1.000
_cell.angle_alpha   90.00
_cell.angle_beta   90.00
_cell.angle_gamma   90.00
#
_symmetry.space_group_name_H-M   'P 1'
#
loop_
_entity.id
_entity.type
_entity.pdbx_description
1 polymer ?
#
loop_
_entity_poly.entity_id
_entity_poly.type
_entity_poly.pdbx_seq_one_letter_code
_entity_poly.pdbx_strand_id
1 'polypeptide(L)'
;GPYTVTISGDDIASTQIDDVYLTLDQAFSLPVTVEAKSSDEVIVVTGTRGATGYSNEGLSTSLGLKALSEVASIDRDITDAAQLDPFASVNVQSGGAKELSIAGANNRFNSITVDGVAMNDRFGLNPNGYPTQRSPISYDAIESLSIQTAPFDVEYNGFTGGTINAVTKSGTNEFHGSVGYYYTDDGMIGDKNGDEDFNFTFEEETFVATLGGPLIKDKLFFFVAYDKYEETAPLNNGPAGSGALNEEANITLDDVAQVGQIVSDVWGFDIGGFEKGSAEDEKVLANIDWNISDDHRAKFTYLRTEGNSINEQNGNNFLASDNILGASSTWYDNSEEVESFIAHLFSDWTTNFSTQFKIASTTQSTGANSLNGSEFPNFAVFLREVDGQENYLTIGPDRFRHGNELDQDFLTIKAVAIYSTGDHILKFGYEREEVDVDNLFAQNSEGSYLFDSLEDLQNATASALLYSNAVTNDENDLRAIWGYNSNSIYIQDSWIATDELTIDAGIRYDWYESEGAIRENQNFIDRYGYSNTTDIDGLDVILPRVSFQWYASDFTTVRGGLGRFSGGSPGVWISNSYSNDGVISDSVDDFGSGNTYNVPIIPDAATGQYIPQDVLNALASEAPDGAVNALSPDFEIPTTWKLSLGVAHEIDFPALGDGWLLSADFLYNKLENASYWYDQRCEDPVGTAPDGRGVYDCSEGPEAIVVSSVDDGDSTLYAFSASKDWETKYGDFDLFASYTHADVEDVGYGTSSTATSNYSDFAAYDRQMPTAGTSNFQTEHLFKMRFNWSKELIDGYQTKISVFAERRTGQPYSYTFDENNNCVLDIGGGRCARESRNDDAGHLLYVPTGINDPLFASTSFGGDTAAQQEFIDYINNSELAAYAGGVAPRNGNNSRWSTIIDVRLQQELPALNPDHKLMVFFDIENFGNLLNDDWGRIERTRYEYERAVVTGQIVDGQYEYSDLNNVETIENLEILSQSVWQVQFGIKYDF
;
A
#
# COMPACT_ATOMS: atom_id res chain seq x y z
N GLY A 1 -11.58 10.57 25.77
CA GLY A 1 -10.32 10.78 26.51
C GLY A 1 -10.13 9.70 27.54
N PRO A 2 -9.03 9.67 28.29
CA PRO A 2 -8.82 8.67 29.32
C PRO A 2 -9.92 8.77 30.41
N TYR A 3 -10.45 7.62 30.76
CA TYR A 3 -11.42 7.51 31.83
C TYR A 3 -10.75 7.11 33.13
N THR A 4 -11.19 7.68 34.22
CA THR A 4 -10.84 7.19 35.56
C THR A 4 -11.95 6.26 36.03
N VAL A 5 -11.62 4.99 36.25
CA VAL A 5 -12.53 3.98 36.76
C VAL A 5 -12.33 3.85 38.27
N THR A 6 -13.37 4.12 39.06
CA THR A 6 -13.32 3.97 40.51
C THR A 6 -14.22 2.81 40.94
N ILE A 7 -13.64 1.82 41.63
CA ILE A 7 -14.34 0.68 42.17
C ILE A 7 -14.41 0.86 43.69
N SER A 8 -15.61 0.89 44.26
CA SER A 8 -15.82 1.03 45.69
C SER A 8 -16.98 0.16 46.19
N GLY A 9 -16.91 -0.32 47.41
CA GLY A 9 -17.95 -1.13 48.06
C GLY A 9 -17.84 -1.07 49.57
N ASP A 10 -18.82 -1.66 50.25
CA ASP A 10 -18.88 -1.59 51.73
C ASP A 10 -17.73 -2.35 52.39
N ASP A 11 -17.25 -3.45 51.77
CA ASP A 11 -16.23 -4.34 52.28
C ASP A 11 -14.90 -4.27 51.50
N ILE A 12 -14.80 -3.42 50.49
CA ILE A 12 -13.60 -3.27 49.67
C ILE A 12 -13.02 -1.85 49.77
N ALA A 13 -11.71 -1.75 49.75
CA ALA A 13 -11.01 -0.46 49.66
C ALA A 13 -11.34 0.20 48.28
N SER A 14 -11.55 1.53 48.31
CA SER A 14 -11.76 2.23 47.05
C SER A 14 -10.49 2.16 46.18
N THR A 15 -10.61 1.55 45.01
CA THR A 15 -9.52 1.40 44.03
C THR A 15 -9.84 2.29 42.85
N GLN A 16 -8.89 3.11 42.44
CA GLN A 16 -9.01 3.99 41.28
C GLN A 16 -7.98 3.57 40.24
N ILE A 17 -8.41 3.50 38.96
CA ILE A 17 -7.58 3.23 37.82
C ILE A 17 -7.74 4.41 36.89
N ASP A 18 -6.67 5.12 36.68
CA ASP A 18 -6.61 6.25 35.76
C ASP A 18 -6.17 5.79 34.37
N ASP A 19 -6.34 6.64 33.35
CA ASP A 19 -5.90 6.41 31.97
C ASP A 19 -6.51 5.15 31.30
N VAL A 20 -7.77 4.86 31.57
CA VAL A 20 -8.53 3.81 30.88
C VAL A 20 -9.06 4.36 29.56
N TYR A 21 -8.54 3.87 28.44
CA TYR A 21 -9.01 4.22 27.10
C TYR A 21 -10.04 3.19 26.62
N LEU A 22 -11.18 3.69 26.16
CA LEU A 22 -12.20 2.86 25.51
C LEU A 22 -12.16 3.15 24.02
N THR A 23 -12.01 2.11 23.23
CA THR A 23 -12.13 2.19 21.76
C THR A 23 -13.60 2.01 21.36
N LEU A 24 -14.02 2.67 20.28
CA LEU A 24 -15.35 2.47 19.70
C LEU A 24 -15.50 0.99 19.29
N ASP A 25 -16.66 0.42 19.60
CA ASP A 25 -17.04 -0.96 19.25
C ASP A 25 -16.21 -2.08 19.93
N GLN A 26 -15.44 -1.79 20.99
CA GLN A 26 -14.72 -2.82 21.75
C GLN A 26 -15.27 -2.97 23.17
N ALA A 27 -15.53 -4.21 23.57
CA ALA A 27 -15.76 -4.55 24.98
C ALA A 27 -14.41 -4.57 25.72
N PHE A 28 -14.15 -3.56 26.54
CA PHE A 28 -12.91 -3.48 27.31
C PHE A 28 -13.04 -4.25 28.63
N SER A 29 -12.25 -5.31 28.80
CA SER A 29 -12.17 -6.03 30.08
C SER A 29 -11.07 -5.41 30.95
N LEU A 30 -11.43 -4.81 32.05
CA LEU A 30 -10.54 -4.25 33.05
C LEU A 30 -10.48 -5.17 34.29
N PRO A 31 -9.55 -6.13 34.36
CA PRO A 31 -9.36 -6.94 35.55
C PRO A 31 -8.79 -6.06 36.67
N VAL A 32 -9.50 -5.99 37.79
CA VAL A 32 -9.13 -5.16 38.93
C VAL A 32 -9.04 -6.04 40.18
N THR A 33 -7.88 -6.08 40.80
CA THR A 33 -7.71 -6.68 42.12
C THR A 33 -8.11 -5.66 43.17
N VAL A 34 -9.15 -5.98 43.98
CA VAL A 34 -9.61 -5.15 45.07
C VAL A 34 -9.17 -5.71 46.42
N GLU A 35 -8.68 -4.89 47.30
CA GLU A 35 -8.34 -5.28 48.66
C GLU A 35 -9.52 -5.14 49.61
N ALA A 36 -9.58 -5.99 50.63
CA ALA A 36 -10.57 -5.86 51.69
C ALA A 36 -10.31 -4.57 52.49
N LYS A 37 -11.39 -3.85 52.80
CA LYS A 37 -11.34 -2.57 53.49
C LYS A 37 -10.76 -2.72 54.89
N SER A 38 -9.46 -2.36 55.03
CA SER A 38 -8.76 -2.39 56.31
C SER A 38 -8.55 -1.02 56.97
N SER A 39 -8.73 0.08 56.19
CA SER A 39 -8.65 1.48 56.60
C SER A 39 -9.33 2.39 55.58
N ASP A 40 -9.58 3.65 55.94
CA ASP A 40 -10.18 4.66 55.03
C ASP A 40 -9.15 5.23 54.00
N GLU A 41 -8.12 4.48 53.63
CA GLU A 41 -7.15 4.86 52.59
C GLU A 41 -7.67 4.49 51.20
N VAL A 42 -7.62 5.46 50.27
CA VAL A 42 -7.81 5.23 48.84
C VAL A 42 -6.49 4.68 48.31
N ILE A 43 -6.53 3.46 47.79
CA ILE A 43 -5.38 2.90 47.10
C ILE A 43 -5.50 3.35 45.65
N VAL A 44 -4.62 4.25 45.22
CA VAL A 44 -4.47 4.61 43.79
C VAL A 44 -3.57 3.56 43.19
N VAL A 45 -4.13 2.67 42.41
CA VAL A 45 -3.34 1.75 41.57
C VAL A 45 -3.17 2.49 40.23
N THR A 46 -2.00 3.10 40.03
CA THR A 46 -1.58 3.56 38.70
C THR A 46 -1.19 2.33 37.89
N GLY A 47 -2.18 1.68 37.35
CA GLY A 47 -1.98 0.59 36.39
C GLY A 47 -1.84 1.15 35.00
N THR A 48 -0.69 1.70 34.65
CA THR A 48 -0.30 1.80 33.24
C THR A 48 -0.03 0.37 32.75
N ARG A 49 -1.06 -0.35 32.34
CA ARG A 49 -0.83 -1.49 31.46
C ARG A 49 -0.26 -0.92 30.17
N GLY A 50 0.90 -1.47 29.76
CA GLY A 50 1.60 -1.07 28.57
C GLY A 50 0.65 -0.93 27.38
N ALA A 51 1.00 -0.06 26.44
CA ALA A 51 0.21 0.36 25.26
C ALA A 51 -0.30 -0.79 24.35
N THR A 52 0.01 -2.02 24.65
CA THR A 52 -0.54 -3.22 24.01
C THR A 52 -1.62 -3.81 24.89
N GLY A 53 -2.82 -3.26 24.80
CA GLY A 53 -4.03 -3.87 25.38
C GLY A 53 -4.51 -4.95 24.43
N TYR A 54 -4.50 -6.21 24.87
CA TYR A 54 -5.17 -7.26 24.11
C TYR A 54 -6.68 -7.11 24.26
N SER A 55 -7.40 -6.95 23.15
CA SER A 55 -8.86 -6.97 23.18
C SER A 55 -9.36 -8.41 23.41
N ASN A 56 -10.60 -8.54 23.90
CA ASN A 56 -11.26 -9.82 24.09
C ASN A 56 -11.52 -10.58 22.75
N GLU A 57 -11.27 -9.97 21.61
CA GLU A 57 -11.83 -10.36 20.31
C GLU A 57 -10.78 -10.84 19.29
N GLY A 58 -9.62 -11.29 19.74
CA GLY A 58 -8.61 -11.84 18.81
C GLY A 58 -7.22 -11.23 18.96
N LEU A 59 -6.42 -11.28 17.90
CA LEU A 59 -5.08 -10.69 17.85
C LEU A 59 -5.21 -9.20 17.49
N SER A 60 -4.93 -8.32 18.44
CA SER A 60 -5.01 -6.88 18.23
C SER A 60 -4.03 -6.10 19.11
N THR A 61 -3.58 -4.96 18.61
CA THR A 61 -2.82 -3.94 19.33
C THR A 61 -3.62 -2.65 19.38
N SER A 62 -3.78 -2.06 20.57
CA SER A 62 -4.45 -0.77 20.74
C SER A 62 -3.48 0.25 21.30
N LEU A 63 -3.35 1.38 20.62
CA LEU A 63 -2.44 2.47 20.92
C LEU A 63 -3.23 3.72 21.29
N GLY A 64 -3.21 4.11 22.58
CA GLY A 64 -3.82 5.36 23.05
C GLY A 64 -2.88 6.56 22.86
N LEU A 65 -3.36 7.75 23.22
CA LEU A 65 -2.64 9.04 23.06
C LEU A 65 -1.20 9.02 23.59
N LYS A 66 -0.93 8.37 24.74
CA LYS A 66 0.42 8.26 25.29
C LYS A 66 1.34 7.52 24.31
N ALA A 67 0.94 6.34 23.84
CA ALA A 67 1.73 5.52 22.93
C ALA A 67 1.96 6.24 21.60
N LEU A 68 0.92 6.86 21.02
CA LEU A 68 1.01 7.67 19.81
C LEU A 68 1.98 8.85 19.97
N SER A 69 1.99 9.52 21.12
CA SER A 69 2.89 10.65 21.38
C SER A 69 4.36 10.26 21.56
N GLU A 70 4.65 8.98 21.75
CA GLU A 70 5.98 8.42 22.00
C GLU A 70 6.61 7.80 20.73
N VAL A 71 5.86 7.70 19.63
CA VAL A 71 6.39 7.24 18.32
C VAL A 71 7.17 8.37 17.65
N ALA A 72 8.38 8.06 17.19
CA ALA A 72 9.09 8.91 16.25
C ALA A 72 8.43 8.74 14.88
N SER A 73 8.00 9.83 14.26
CA SER A 73 7.35 9.81 12.94
C SER A 73 7.57 11.17 12.29
N ILE A 74 8.46 11.21 11.33
CA ILE A 74 8.75 12.42 10.53
C ILE A 74 7.59 12.70 9.60
N ASP A 75 7.09 11.66 8.92
CA ASP A 75 5.96 11.76 7.99
C ASP A 75 4.61 11.95 8.70
N ARG A 76 4.55 11.76 10.04
CA ARG A 76 3.32 11.84 10.85
C ARG A 76 2.24 10.88 10.33
N ASP A 77 2.67 9.68 9.95
CA ASP A 77 1.85 8.65 9.36
C ASP A 77 1.35 7.63 10.41
N ILE A 78 0.12 7.12 10.22
CA ILE A 78 -0.44 6.09 11.12
C ILE A 78 0.28 4.74 10.97
N THR A 79 0.96 4.49 9.83
CA THR A 79 1.77 3.27 9.63
C THR A 79 2.95 3.22 10.57
N ASP A 80 3.53 4.38 10.95
CA ASP A 80 4.64 4.43 11.91
C ASP A 80 4.20 3.99 13.31
N ALA A 81 2.95 4.27 13.68
CA ALA A 81 2.37 3.72 14.90
C ALA A 81 1.99 2.25 14.75
N ALA A 82 1.48 1.85 13.58
CA ALA A 82 1.11 0.46 13.31
C ALA A 82 2.30 -0.50 13.37
N GLN A 83 3.52 -0.03 13.11
CA GLN A 83 4.76 -0.81 13.31
C GLN A 83 4.93 -1.36 14.73
N LEU A 84 4.26 -0.81 15.74
CA LEU A 84 4.34 -1.34 17.11
C LEU A 84 3.62 -2.68 17.27
N ASP A 85 2.76 -3.09 16.33
CA ASP A 85 2.14 -4.40 16.32
C ASP A 85 3.17 -5.49 15.94
N PRO A 86 3.25 -6.63 16.65
CA PRO A 86 4.19 -7.70 16.33
C PRO A 86 3.99 -8.36 14.96
N PHE A 87 2.77 -8.32 14.41
CA PHE A 87 2.43 -8.92 13.12
C PHE A 87 2.44 -7.95 11.95
N ALA A 88 2.70 -6.67 12.20
CA ALA A 88 2.78 -5.65 11.17
C ALA A 88 4.22 -5.40 10.74
N SER A 89 4.46 -5.16 9.47
CA SER A 89 5.75 -4.69 8.92
C SER A 89 5.50 -3.61 7.89
N VAL A 90 6.39 -2.63 7.79
CA VAL A 90 6.31 -1.56 6.79
C VAL A 90 7.44 -1.74 5.79
N ASN A 91 7.08 -1.91 4.53
CA ASN A 91 8.02 -1.88 3.42
C ASN A 91 8.00 -0.49 2.79
N VAL A 92 9.16 0.02 2.42
CA VAL A 92 9.26 1.33 1.75
C VAL A 92 9.59 1.10 0.28
N GLN A 93 8.78 1.67 -0.60
CA GLN A 93 9.00 1.62 -2.05
C GLN A 93 10.07 2.64 -2.49
N SER A 94 10.60 2.51 -3.71
CA SER A 94 11.63 3.41 -4.26
C SER A 94 11.20 4.88 -4.25
N GLY A 95 9.91 5.15 -4.39
CA GLY A 95 9.32 6.49 -4.30
C GLY A 95 9.02 6.98 -2.88
N GLY A 96 9.42 6.24 -1.82
CA GLY A 96 9.19 6.62 -0.42
C GLY A 96 7.83 6.18 0.14
N ALA A 97 6.93 5.64 -0.66
CA ALA A 97 5.63 5.17 -0.18
C ALA A 97 5.78 4.02 0.83
N LYS A 98 5.06 4.11 1.94
CA LYS A 98 5.08 3.13 3.02
C LYS A 98 3.96 2.10 2.82
N GLU A 99 4.31 0.87 2.55
CA GLU A 99 3.37 -0.25 2.42
C GLU A 99 3.28 -1.01 3.74
N LEU A 100 2.12 -0.94 4.39
CA LEU A 100 1.88 -1.69 5.62
C LEU A 100 1.38 -3.11 5.30
N SER A 101 2.20 -4.11 5.60
CA SER A 101 1.81 -5.51 5.56
C SER A 101 1.39 -5.97 6.96
N ILE A 102 0.21 -6.57 7.07
CA ILE A 102 -0.28 -7.21 8.30
C ILE A 102 -0.29 -8.73 8.09
N ALA A 103 0.45 -9.44 8.92
CA ALA A 103 0.64 -10.89 8.83
C ALA A 103 1.19 -11.37 7.47
N GLY A 104 2.02 -10.57 6.81
CA GLY A 104 2.61 -10.88 5.51
C GLY A 104 1.67 -10.77 4.32
N ALA A 105 0.48 -10.20 4.51
CA ALA A 105 -0.45 -9.95 3.42
C ALA A 105 -0.09 -8.67 2.65
N ASN A 106 -0.44 -8.63 1.36
CA ASN A 106 -0.40 -7.42 0.55
C ASN A 106 -1.25 -6.31 1.22
N ASN A 107 -0.73 -5.08 1.27
CA ASN A 107 -1.40 -3.93 1.88
C ASN A 107 -2.78 -3.63 1.26
N ARG A 108 -3.01 -3.93 0.00
CA ARG A 108 -4.30 -3.79 -0.70
C ARG A 108 -5.41 -4.66 -0.10
N PHE A 109 -5.04 -5.68 0.66
CA PHE A 109 -5.96 -6.57 1.37
C PHE A 109 -6.22 -6.15 2.82
N ASN A 110 -5.70 -4.99 3.25
CA ASN A 110 -6.01 -4.40 4.53
C ASN A 110 -7.23 -3.48 4.44
N SER A 111 -7.91 -3.29 5.58
CA SER A 111 -8.95 -2.27 5.75
C SER A 111 -8.41 -1.16 6.66
N ILE A 112 -8.48 0.08 6.19
CA ILE A 112 -8.11 1.28 6.96
C ILE A 112 -9.38 2.06 7.21
N THR A 113 -9.71 2.30 8.48
CA THR A 113 -10.96 2.96 8.86
C THR A 113 -10.72 4.17 9.77
N VAL A 114 -11.59 5.17 9.66
CA VAL A 114 -11.70 6.31 10.57
C VAL A 114 -13.09 6.30 11.19
N ASP A 115 -13.19 6.23 12.51
CA ASP A 115 -14.45 6.04 13.23
C ASP A 115 -15.30 4.87 12.68
N GLY A 116 -14.61 3.80 12.20
CA GLY A 116 -15.21 2.61 11.61
C GLY A 116 -15.86 2.84 10.24
N VAL A 117 -15.41 3.83 9.47
CA VAL A 117 -15.75 4.04 8.06
C VAL A 117 -14.48 3.89 7.24
N ALA A 118 -14.54 3.10 6.16
CA ALA A 118 -13.37 2.80 5.35
C ALA A 118 -12.81 4.05 4.64
N MET A 119 -11.49 4.21 4.75
CA MET A 119 -10.69 5.30 4.20
C MET A 119 -9.45 4.77 3.49
N ASN A 120 -9.50 3.56 2.97
CA ASN A 120 -8.43 3.02 2.14
C ASN A 120 -8.67 3.33 0.65
N ASP A 121 -7.60 3.27 -0.13
CA ASP A 121 -7.70 3.27 -1.59
C ASP A 121 -8.36 1.97 -2.05
N ARG A 122 -9.66 2.05 -2.32
CA ARG A 122 -10.45 0.89 -2.75
C ARG A 122 -10.30 0.58 -4.23
N PHE A 123 -9.88 1.55 -5.01
CA PHE A 123 -9.59 1.33 -6.42
C PHE A 123 -8.25 0.63 -6.61
N GLY A 124 -7.25 1.00 -5.83
CA GLY A 124 -5.94 0.35 -5.80
C GLY A 124 -4.91 1.03 -6.70
N LEU A 125 -4.87 2.35 -6.75
CA LEU A 125 -3.84 3.10 -7.47
C LEU A 125 -2.62 3.38 -6.59
N ASN A 126 -2.83 3.65 -5.30
CA ASN A 126 -1.78 4.09 -4.39
C ASN A 126 -1.09 2.91 -3.68
N PRO A 127 0.25 2.83 -3.74
CA PRO A 127 0.99 1.75 -3.11
C PRO A 127 0.94 1.78 -1.58
N ASN A 128 0.67 2.93 -0.95
CA ASN A 128 0.52 3.07 0.50
C ASN A 128 -0.84 2.56 1.03
N GLY A 129 -1.80 2.29 0.14
CA GLY A 129 -3.16 1.85 0.49
C GLY A 129 -4.10 2.96 0.96
N TYR A 130 -3.68 4.24 0.92
CA TYR A 130 -4.51 5.41 1.19
C TYR A 130 -5.14 5.97 -0.09
N PRO A 131 -6.28 6.65 -0.01
CA PRO A 131 -6.87 7.36 -1.14
C PRO A 131 -6.12 8.67 -1.47
N THR A 132 -5.09 8.99 -0.68
CA THR A 132 -4.25 10.17 -0.75
C THR A 132 -2.78 9.77 -0.61
N GLN A 133 -1.85 10.60 -1.08
CA GLN A 133 -0.42 10.29 -1.02
C GLN A 133 0.12 10.19 0.42
N ARG A 134 -0.51 10.91 1.34
CA ARG A 134 -0.22 10.88 2.78
C ARG A 134 -1.44 10.33 3.54
N SER A 135 -1.27 10.02 4.83
CA SER A 135 -2.37 9.56 5.69
C SER A 135 -3.63 10.44 5.54
N PRO A 136 -4.84 9.86 5.33
CA PRO A 136 -6.06 10.64 5.11
C PRO A 136 -6.58 11.35 6.36
N ILE A 137 -5.90 11.23 7.50
CA ILE A 137 -6.25 11.89 8.75
C ILE A 137 -5.02 12.50 9.42
N SER A 138 -5.18 13.70 10.01
CA SER A 138 -4.13 14.30 10.83
C SER A 138 -3.80 13.43 12.05
N TYR A 139 -2.51 13.18 12.28
CA TYR A 139 -2.05 12.41 13.42
C TYR A 139 -2.47 13.01 14.77
N ASP A 140 -2.54 14.36 14.86
CA ASP A 140 -3.00 15.07 16.06
C ASP A 140 -4.53 15.01 16.27
N ALA A 141 -5.29 14.56 15.28
CA ALA A 141 -6.73 14.35 15.40
C ALA A 141 -7.09 12.98 15.98
N ILE A 142 -6.13 12.05 16.12
CA ILE A 142 -6.34 10.68 16.56
C ILE A 142 -6.32 10.61 18.09
N GLU A 143 -7.33 9.97 18.69
CA GLU A 143 -7.39 9.63 20.09
C GLU A 143 -6.79 8.25 20.38
N SER A 144 -7.09 7.29 19.54
CA SER A 144 -6.54 5.94 19.62
C SER A 144 -6.46 5.29 18.25
N LEU A 145 -5.50 4.37 18.08
CA LEU A 145 -5.30 3.55 16.89
C LEU A 145 -5.40 2.07 17.30
N SER A 146 -6.20 1.31 16.57
CA SER A 146 -6.35 -0.14 16.78
C SER A 146 -5.89 -0.87 15.53
N ILE A 147 -4.93 -1.79 15.69
CA ILE A 147 -4.46 -2.70 14.64
C ILE A 147 -4.99 -4.08 14.98
N GLN A 148 -5.72 -4.72 14.07
CA GLN A 148 -6.37 -5.99 14.30
C GLN A 148 -6.03 -6.97 13.19
N THR A 149 -5.28 -8.00 13.52
CA THR A 149 -4.81 -9.03 12.59
C THR A 149 -5.86 -10.12 12.38
N ALA A 150 -6.58 -10.49 13.43
CA ALA A 150 -7.64 -11.50 13.38
C ALA A 150 -8.77 -11.17 14.37
N PRO A 151 -9.61 -10.15 14.07
CA PRO A 151 -10.79 -9.82 14.89
C PRO A 151 -11.92 -10.79 14.57
N PHE A 152 -12.47 -11.47 15.58
CA PHE A 152 -13.52 -12.47 15.37
C PHE A 152 -14.95 -11.94 15.55
N ASP A 153 -15.14 -10.66 15.90
CA ASP A 153 -16.46 -10.04 15.85
C ASP A 153 -16.97 -9.94 14.42
N VAL A 154 -18.24 -10.28 14.20
CA VAL A 154 -18.86 -10.34 12.87
C VAL A 154 -19.05 -8.97 12.20
N GLU A 155 -18.86 -7.88 12.96
CA GLU A 155 -18.90 -6.51 12.42
C GLU A 155 -17.67 -6.17 11.56
N TYR A 156 -16.54 -6.80 11.83
CA TYR A 156 -15.32 -6.57 11.06
C TYR A 156 -15.36 -7.31 9.72
N ASN A 157 -15.20 -6.60 8.63
CA ASN A 157 -15.11 -7.14 7.27
C ASN A 157 -14.32 -6.21 6.35
N GLY A 158 -14.22 -6.56 5.06
CA GLY A 158 -13.54 -5.74 4.06
C GLY A 158 -12.02 -5.95 4.03
N PHE A 159 -11.51 -7.08 4.56
CA PHE A 159 -10.09 -7.41 4.53
C PHE A 159 -9.84 -8.93 4.58
N THR A 160 -8.77 -9.37 3.96
CA THR A 160 -8.16 -10.69 4.14
C THR A 160 -6.80 -10.58 4.85
N GLY A 161 -6.13 -9.44 4.79
CA GLY A 161 -4.95 -9.08 5.60
C GLY A 161 -5.32 -8.74 7.04
N GLY A 162 -5.42 -7.48 7.39
CA GLY A 162 -5.83 -6.98 8.70
C GLY A 162 -6.62 -5.70 8.60
N THR A 163 -7.01 -5.13 9.76
CA THR A 163 -7.70 -3.84 9.80
C THR A 163 -7.05 -2.88 10.77
N ILE A 164 -7.02 -1.62 10.38
CA ILE A 164 -6.59 -0.50 11.21
C ILE A 164 -7.77 0.43 11.40
N ASN A 165 -8.06 0.82 12.63
CA ASN A 165 -9.09 1.79 12.92
C ASN A 165 -8.52 2.95 13.73
N ALA A 166 -8.58 4.16 13.18
CA ALA A 166 -8.28 5.40 13.86
C ALA A 166 -9.56 5.98 14.45
N VAL A 167 -9.56 6.19 15.76
CA VAL A 167 -10.66 6.85 16.48
C VAL A 167 -10.32 8.32 16.63
N THR A 168 -11.25 9.20 16.24
CA THR A 168 -11.02 10.63 16.27
C THR A 168 -11.29 11.24 17.65
N LYS A 169 -10.53 12.28 18.02
CA LYS A 169 -10.71 13.04 19.26
C LYS A 169 -12.07 13.71 19.33
N SER A 170 -12.58 13.85 20.54
CA SER A 170 -13.83 14.54 20.87
C SER A 170 -13.59 15.73 21.79
N GLY A 171 -14.53 16.67 21.80
CA GLY A 171 -14.53 17.76 22.77
C GLY A 171 -14.88 17.32 24.20
N THR A 172 -14.43 18.09 25.18
CA THR A 172 -14.70 17.84 26.62
C THR A 172 -15.44 19.02 27.26
N ASN A 173 -15.68 18.97 28.55
CA ASN A 173 -16.30 20.08 29.30
C ASN A 173 -15.35 21.28 29.52
N GLU A 174 -14.09 21.15 29.13
CA GLU A 174 -13.08 22.21 29.19
C GLU A 174 -12.55 22.49 27.78
N PHE A 175 -12.20 23.73 27.52
CA PHE A 175 -11.53 24.05 26.24
C PHE A 175 -10.08 23.59 26.30
N HIS A 176 -9.66 22.87 25.32
CA HIS A 176 -8.29 22.42 25.13
C HIS A 176 -7.94 22.46 23.64
N GLY A 177 -6.69 22.61 23.36
CA GLY A 177 -6.21 22.63 22.00
C GLY A 177 -4.69 22.63 21.92
N SER A 178 -4.19 22.57 20.71
CA SER A 178 -2.76 22.63 20.46
C SER A 178 -2.46 23.38 19.17
N VAL A 179 -1.25 23.93 19.10
CA VAL A 179 -0.67 24.45 17.86
C VAL A 179 0.74 23.90 17.76
N GLY A 180 1.04 23.26 16.65
CA GLY A 180 2.33 22.62 16.38
C GLY A 180 2.94 23.11 15.07
N TYR A 181 4.26 23.10 15.01
CA TYR A 181 5.06 23.34 13.81
C TYR A 181 6.23 22.37 13.79
N TYR A 182 6.42 21.75 12.64
CA TYR A 182 7.44 20.73 12.39
C TYR A 182 8.25 21.13 11.18
N TYR A 183 9.54 20.85 11.21
CA TYR A 183 10.48 21.29 10.18
C TYR A 183 11.60 20.29 9.98
N THR A 184 11.93 19.99 8.73
CA THR A 184 13.13 19.26 8.32
C THR A 184 13.61 19.80 6.97
N ASP A 185 14.92 19.73 6.72
CA ASP A 185 15.54 20.13 5.46
C ASP A 185 16.73 19.23 5.09
N ASP A 186 17.33 19.48 3.93
CA ASP A 186 18.50 18.74 3.44
C ASP A 186 19.74 18.83 4.33
N GLY A 187 19.81 19.78 5.23
CA GLY A 187 20.85 19.87 6.26
C GLY A 187 20.60 18.96 7.47
N MET A 188 19.40 18.39 7.58
CA MET A 188 18.93 17.50 8.65
C MET A 188 18.83 16.04 8.23
N ILE A 189 19.45 15.64 7.14
CA ILE A 189 19.52 14.25 6.64
C ILE A 189 20.97 13.86 6.36
N GLY A 190 21.26 12.57 6.52
CA GLY A 190 22.57 12.01 6.17
C GLY A 190 22.74 11.91 4.66
N ASP A 191 23.98 12.03 4.21
CA ASP A 191 24.34 11.97 2.79
C ASP A 191 25.09 10.69 2.41
N LYS A 192 25.24 9.72 3.35
CA LYS A 192 26.05 8.55 3.14
C LYS A 192 25.59 7.30 3.89
N ASN A 193 25.67 6.14 3.21
CA ASN A 193 25.60 4.83 3.84
C ASN A 193 26.66 3.88 3.26
N GLY A 194 27.73 3.60 4.02
CA GLY A 194 28.88 2.83 3.55
C GLY A 194 29.60 3.50 2.39
N ASP A 195 29.63 2.86 1.24
CA ASP A 195 30.23 3.40 0.01
C ASP A 195 29.19 4.13 -0.88
N GLU A 196 27.90 4.13 -0.50
CA GLU A 196 26.83 4.80 -1.24
C GLU A 196 26.68 6.24 -0.77
N ASP A 197 26.68 7.18 -1.71
CA ASP A 197 26.47 8.60 -1.48
C ASP A 197 25.06 9.00 -1.93
N PHE A 198 24.31 9.73 -1.10
CA PHE A 198 22.98 10.26 -1.38
C PHE A 198 23.04 11.77 -1.50
N ASN A 199 22.26 12.31 -2.42
CA ASN A 199 22.11 13.75 -2.59
C ASN A 199 20.65 14.14 -2.35
N PHE A 200 20.42 15.04 -1.43
CA PHE A 200 19.09 15.56 -1.12
C PHE A 200 19.05 17.07 -1.30
N THR A 201 17.92 17.58 -1.73
CA THR A 201 17.65 19.03 -1.77
C THR A 201 16.16 19.20 -1.56
N PHE A 202 15.73 19.28 -0.31
CA PHE A 202 14.31 19.41 0.05
C PHE A 202 14.15 20.30 1.28
N GLU A 203 12.94 20.78 1.48
CA GLU A 203 12.49 21.47 2.68
C GLU A 203 11.04 21.08 2.95
N GLU A 204 10.76 20.62 4.17
CA GLU A 204 9.44 20.20 4.58
C GLU A 204 8.98 20.97 5.81
N GLU A 205 7.75 21.44 5.77
CA GLU A 205 7.10 22.14 6.85
C GLU A 205 5.72 21.55 7.11
N THR A 206 5.37 21.34 8.38
CA THR A 206 4.01 20.96 8.77
C THR A 206 3.50 21.88 9.86
N PHE A 207 2.32 22.46 9.63
CA PHE A 207 1.59 23.25 10.61
C PHE A 207 0.33 22.49 11.06
N VAL A 208 0.13 22.38 12.37
CA VAL A 208 -1.03 21.69 12.94
C VAL A 208 -1.72 22.56 13.98
N ALA A 209 -3.04 22.57 14.00
CA ALA A 209 -3.82 23.24 15.04
C ALA A 209 -5.03 22.39 15.43
N THR A 210 -5.28 22.24 16.74
CA THR A 210 -6.46 21.56 17.26
C THR A 210 -7.19 22.43 18.28
N LEU A 211 -8.53 22.29 18.34
CA LEU A 211 -9.35 22.96 19.35
C LEU A 211 -10.57 22.10 19.66
N GLY A 212 -10.78 21.81 20.94
CA GLY A 212 -11.96 21.10 21.43
C GLY A 212 -12.57 21.79 22.64
N GLY A 213 -13.84 21.51 22.91
CA GLY A 213 -14.53 22.04 24.09
C GLY A 213 -16.04 21.96 24.03
N PRO A 214 -16.74 22.49 25.04
CA PRO A 214 -18.18 22.44 25.11
C PRO A 214 -18.84 23.61 24.36
N LEU A 215 -19.75 23.30 23.44
CA LEU A 215 -20.74 24.30 22.97
C LEU A 215 -21.84 24.46 24.02
N ILE A 216 -22.24 23.36 24.65
CA ILE A 216 -23.15 23.32 25.81
C ILE A 216 -22.56 22.32 26.78
N LYS A 217 -22.17 22.75 27.98
CA LYS A 217 -21.62 21.89 29.02
C LYS A 217 -22.49 20.65 29.25
N ASP A 218 -21.84 19.50 29.36
CA ASP A 218 -22.43 18.17 29.59
C ASP A 218 -23.30 17.64 28.44
N LYS A 219 -23.52 18.46 27.35
CA LYS A 219 -24.48 18.10 26.30
C LYS A 219 -23.96 18.14 24.90
N LEU A 220 -23.23 19.19 24.53
CA LEU A 220 -22.84 19.39 23.15
C LEU A 220 -21.38 19.85 23.10
N PHE A 221 -20.57 19.05 22.45
CA PHE A 221 -19.15 19.27 22.38
C PHE A 221 -18.71 19.38 20.90
N PHE A 222 -17.58 20.01 20.67
CA PHE A 222 -16.95 20.05 19.37
C PHE A 222 -15.46 19.76 19.50
N PHE A 223 -14.88 19.24 18.43
CA PHE A 223 -13.45 19.15 18.22
C PHE A 223 -13.16 19.46 16.77
N VAL A 224 -12.12 20.26 16.51
CA VAL A 224 -11.62 20.57 15.16
C VAL A 224 -10.11 20.37 15.12
N ALA A 225 -9.61 19.86 13.99
CA ALA A 225 -8.21 19.75 13.68
C ALA A 225 -7.95 20.28 12.27
N TYR A 226 -6.84 20.96 12.12
CA TYR A 226 -6.32 21.44 10.86
C TYR A 226 -4.85 21.05 10.78
N ASP A 227 -4.43 20.50 9.63
CA ASP A 227 -3.06 20.07 9.37
C ASP A 227 -2.69 20.53 7.96
N LYS A 228 -1.54 21.16 7.79
CA LYS A 228 -1.03 21.55 6.48
C LYS A 228 0.43 21.17 6.38
N TYR A 229 0.74 20.38 5.36
CA TYR A 229 2.09 20.00 4.97
C TYR A 229 2.46 20.70 3.67
N GLU A 230 3.70 21.16 3.57
CA GLU A 230 4.31 21.73 2.37
C GLU A 230 5.71 21.15 2.20
N GLU A 231 6.04 20.71 0.99
CA GLU A 231 7.35 20.23 0.60
C GLU A 231 7.84 20.95 -0.63
N THR A 232 9.11 21.34 -0.64
CA THR A 232 9.84 21.69 -1.84
C THR A 232 10.72 20.51 -2.22
N ALA A 233 10.33 19.78 -3.27
CA ALA A 233 11.07 18.63 -3.75
C ALA A 233 12.26 19.05 -4.64
N PRO A 234 13.32 18.23 -4.74
CA PRO A 234 14.41 18.50 -5.65
C PRO A 234 13.95 18.45 -7.10
N LEU A 235 14.71 19.09 -7.99
CA LEU A 235 14.69 18.74 -9.41
C LEU A 235 15.53 17.46 -9.58
N ASN A 236 14.89 16.33 -9.89
CA ASN A 236 15.61 15.05 -9.95
C ASN A 236 16.42 14.94 -11.25
N ASN A 237 15.80 15.25 -12.40
CA ASN A 237 16.42 15.12 -13.71
C ASN A 237 16.40 16.44 -14.46
N GLY A 238 17.51 16.78 -15.13
CA GLY A 238 17.57 18.05 -15.86
C GLY A 238 18.72 18.12 -16.85
N PRO A 239 18.70 19.11 -17.74
CA PRO A 239 19.78 19.32 -18.69
C PRO A 239 21.05 19.79 -17.99
N ALA A 240 22.20 19.62 -18.65
CA ALA A 240 23.49 20.08 -18.17
C ALA A 240 23.45 21.56 -17.77
N GLY A 241 23.81 21.84 -16.50
CA GLY A 241 23.83 23.18 -15.89
C GLY A 241 22.48 23.61 -15.31
N SER A 242 21.51 22.73 -15.16
CA SER A 242 20.21 23.02 -14.52
C SER A 242 20.30 23.01 -12.98
N GLY A 243 21.27 22.30 -12.41
CA GLY A 243 21.37 22.08 -10.97
C GLY A 243 20.46 20.92 -10.49
N ALA A 244 19.99 20.07 -11.39
CA ALA A 244 19.30 18.84 -11.06
C ALA A 244 20.21 17.83 -10.33
N LEU A 245 19.62 16.91 -9.58
CA LEU A 245 20.37 15.83 -8.93
C LEU A 245 21.07 14.96 -9.96
N ASN A 246 20.38 14.65 -11.07
CA ASN A 246 20.89 13.93 -12.22
C ASN A 246 20.88 14.85 -13.45
N GLU A 247 22.05 15.36 -13.84
CA GLU A 247 22.18 16.16 -15.04
C GLU A 247 22.50 15.31 -16.26
N GLU A 248 21.65 15.35 -17.31
CA GLU A 248 21.92 14.76 -18.60
C GLU A 248 23.01 15.56 -19.35
N ALA A 249 24.25 15.08 -19.28
CA ALA A 249 25.42 15.79 -19.77
C ALA A 249 25.36 16.17 -21.26
N ASN A 250 24.62 15.38 -22.07
CA ASN A 250 24.51 15.54 -23.50
C ASN A 250 23.29 16.39 -23.95
N ILE A 251 22.45 16.82 -23.00
CA ILE A 251 21.30 17.70 -23.25
C ILE A 251 21.56 19.01 -22.52
N THR A 252 21.50 20.13 -23.21
CA THR A 252 21.82 21.44 -22.67
C THR A 252 20.60 22.35 -22.52
N LEU A 253 20.67 23.36 -21.65
CA LEU A 253 19.64 24.41 -21.59
C LEU A 253 19.42 25.13 -22.92
N ASP A 254 20.46 25.25 -23.78
CA ASP A 254 20.33 25.83 -25.13
C ASP A 254 19.52 24.92 -26.06
N ASP A 255 19.64 23.58 -25.93
CA ASP A 255 18.82 22.62 -26.68
C ASP A 255 17.34 22.78 -26.32
N VAL A 256 17.04 22.82 -25.01
CA VAL A 256 15.68 23.03 -24.48
C VAL A 256 15.10 24.33 -25.01
N ALA A 257 15.88 25.44 -24.95
CA ALA A 257 15.44 26.73 -25.44
C ALA A 257 15.19 26.72 -26.97
N GLN A 258 16.01 26.00 -27.74
CA GLN A 258 15.83 25.87 -29.19
C GLN A 258 14.58 25.06 -29.55
N VAL A 259 14.34 23.94 -28.88
CA VAL A 259 13.12 23.15 -29.07
C VAL A 259 11.89 23.96 -28.65
N GLY A 260 11.92 24.63 -27.49
CA GLY A 260 10.83 25.48 -27.00
C GLY A 260 10.49 26.63 -27.96
N GLN A 261 11.51 27.26 -28.56
CA GLN A 261 11.27 28.32 -29.57
C GLN A 261 10.59 27.77 -30.84
N ILE A 262 11.04 26.58 -31.33
CA ILE A 262 10.43 25.93 -32.50
C ILE A 262 8.98 25.57 -32.21
N VAL A 263 8.71 24.94 -31.07
CA VAL A 263 7.36 24.49 -30.69
C VAL A 263 6.42 25.70 -30.48
N SER A 264 6.92 26.74 -29.86
CA SER A 264 6.15 27.99 -29.70
C SER A 264 5.84 28.66 -31.04
N ASP A 265 6.81 28.70 -31.99
CA ASP A 265 6.63 29.30 -33.32
C ASP A 265 5.68 28.52 -34.21
N VAL A 266 5.69 27.17 -34.13
CA VAL A 266 4.92 26.27 -35.00
C VAL A 266 3.52 25.99 -34.44
N TRP A 267 3.43 25.71 -33.12
CA TRP A 267 2.17 25.27 -32.49
C TRP A 267 1.64 26.25 -31.43
N GLY A 268 2.42 27.25 -30.99
CA GLY A 268 2.02 28.18 -29.94
C GLY A 268 2.01 27.57 -28.55
N PHE A 269 2.62 26.39 -28.38
CA PHE A 269 2.66 25.66 -27.12
C PHE A 269 3.92 26.01 -26.32
N ASP A 270 3.78 26.10 -24.98
CA ASP A 270 4.88 26.31 -24.06
C ASP A 270 5.33 24.95 -23.51
N ILE A 271 6.56 24.55 -23.77
CA ILE A 271 7.09 23.28 -23.29
C ILE A 271 7.45 23.28 -21.80
N GLY A 272 7.36 24.45 -21.13
CA GLY A 272 7.82 24.62 -19.77
C GLY A 272 9.34 24.61 -19.64
N GLY A 273 9.82 24.27 -18.45
CA GLY A 273 11.25 24.29 -18.10
C GLY A 273 11.65 23.13 -17.20
N PHE A 274 12.60 23.43 -16.32
CA PHE A 274 13.11 22.51 -15.30
C PHE A 274 13.13 23.25 -13.96
N GLU A 275 12.06 23.12 -13.19
CA GLU A 275 11.90 23.77 -11.91
C GLU A 275 11.80 22.71 -10.81
N LYS A 276 12.03 23.10 -9.56
CA LYS A 276 11.85 22.22 -8.42
C LYS A 276 10.38 21.77 -8.33
N GLY A 277 10.18 20.52 -7.97
CA GLY A 277 8.86 20.00 -7.65
C GLY A 277 8.33 20.56 -6.32
N SER A 278 7.07 20.31 -6.04
CA SER A 278 6.44 20.55 -4.75
C SER A 278 5.41 19.49 -4.43
N ALA A 279 5.17 19.28 -3.14
CA ALA A 279 4.01 18.54 -2.67
C ALA A 279 3.33 19.35 -1.57
N GLU A 280 2.02 19.34 -1.55
CA GLU A 280 1.19 19.97 -0.53
C GLU A 280 0.11 18.97 -0.07
N ASP A 281 -0.27 19.04 1.20
CA ASP A 281 -1.36 18.25 1.76
C ASP A 281 -2.07 19.08 2.84
N GLU A 282 -3.39 19.16 2.75
CA GLU A 282 -4.24 19.89 3.70
C GLU A 282 -5.33 18.97 4.25
N LYS A 283 -5.44 18.90 5.59
CA LYS A 283 -6.41 18.07 6.29
C LYS A 283 -7.27 18.91 7.21
N VAL A 284 -8.57 18.68 7.16
CA VAL A 284 -9.57 19.26 8.07
C VAL A 284 -10.40 18.15 8.67
N LEU A 285 -10.50 18.14 10.00
CA LEU A 285 -11.43 17.28 10.71
C LEU A 285 -12.28 18.13 11.64
N ALA A 286 -13.60 17.87 11.67
CA ALA A 286 -14.53 18.50 12.62
C ALA A 286 -15.51 17.48 13.18
N ASN A 287 -15.56 17.37 14.52
CA ASN A 287 -16.47 16.51 15.25
C ASN A 287 -17.48 17.35 16.04
N ILE A 288 -18.71 16.85 16.11
CA ILE A 288 -19.75 17.32 17.03
C ILE A 288 -20.30 16.11 17.76
N ASP A 289 -20.16 16.12 19.08
CA ASP A 289 -20.68 15.10 19.97
C ASP A 289 -21.87 15.66 20.74
N TRP A 290 -23.03 15.02 20.63
CA TRP A 290 -24.27 15.47 21.20
C TRP A 290 -24.87 14.41 22.15
N ASN A 291 -24.83 14.66 23.45
CA ASN A 291 -25.59 13.92 24.44
C ASN A 291 -27.05 14.42 24.41
N ILE A 292 -27.89 13.78 23.59
CA ILE A 292 -29.29 14.13 23.39
C ILE A 292 -30.05 13.96 24.73
N SER A 293 -29.79 12.85 25.40
CA SER A 293 -30.24 12.49 26.72
C SER A 293 -29.22 11.57 27.40
N ASP A 294 -29.50 11.10 28.61
CA ASP A 294 -28.65 10.12 29.30
C ASP A 294 -28.60 8.77 28.55
N ASP A 295 -29.62 8.46 27.75
CA ASP A 295 -29.77 7.20 27.02
C ASP A 295 -29.46 7.32 25.50
N HIS A 296 -29.29 8.53 24.99
CA HIS A 296 -29.11 8.75 23.53
C HIS A 296 -27.98 9.75 23.26
N ARG A 297 -27.05 9.36 22.42
CA ARG A 297 -25.95 10.23 21.96
C ARG A 297 -25.79 10.13 20.44
N ALA A 298 -25.36 11.23 19.84
CA ALA A 298 -25.01 11.28 18.43
C ALA A 298 -23.60 11.86 18.22
N LYS A 299 -22.88 11.38 17.24
CA LYS A 299 -21.61 11.94 16.78
C LYS A 299 -21.75 12.29 15.30
N PHE A 300 -21.26 13.46 14.90
CA PHE A 300 -21.12 13.88 13.51
C PHE A 300 -19.66 14.19 13.27
N THR A 301 -19.10 13.57 12.25
CA THR A 301 -17.71 13.77 11.82
C THR A 301 -17.70 14.27 10.39
N TYR A 302 -16.97 15.34 10.15
CA TYR A 302 -16.57 15.80 8.82
C TYR A 302 -15.07 15.65 8.70
N LEU A 303 -14.62 15.06 7.60
CA LEU A 303 -13.20 14.90 7.27
C LEU A 303 -13.02 15.31 5.82
N ARG A 304 -11.98 16.10 5.55
CA ARG A 304 -11.49 16.39 4.20
C ARG A 304 -9.97 16.37 4.20
N THR A 305 -9.41 15.69 3.25
CA THR A 305 -7.98 15.71 2.94
C THR A 305 -7.82 15.97 1.46
N GLU A 306 -7.00 16.94 1.12
CA GLU A 306 -6.64 17.28 -0.24
C GLU A 306 -5.11 17.34 -0.32
N GLY A 307 -4.54 16.63 -1.28
CA GLY A 307 -3.10 16.61 -1.50
C GLY A 307 -2.76 16.72 -2.98
N ASN A 308 -1.61 17.25 -3.26
CA ASN A 308 -1.03 17.26 -4.59
C ASN A 308 0.48 17.01 -4.56
N SER A 309 1.02 16.47 -5.63
CA SER A 309 2.46 16.37 -5.83
C SER A 309 2.82 16.39 -7.30
N ILE A 310 3.92 17.08 -7.62
CA ILE A 310 4.44 17.14 -8.97
C ILE A 310 5.30 15.92 -9.22
N ASN A 311 4.94 15.13 -10.25
CA ASN A 311 5.68 13.98 -10.72
C ASN A 311 6.45 14.32 -11.98
N GLU A 312 7.78 14.20 -11.93
CA GLU A 312 8.64 14.32 -13.09
C GLU A 312 8.49 13.10 -13.99
N GLN A 313 8.27 13.33 -15.29
CA GLN A 313 8.20 12.28 -16.31
C GLN A 313 9.18 12.57 -17.43
N ASN A 314 9.79 11.53 -17.96
CA ASN A 314 10.70 11.62 -19.10
C ASN A 314 10.47 10.52 -20.14
N GLY A 315 9.52 9.61 -19.91
CA GLY A 315 9.24 8.47 -20.79
C GLY A 315 8.54 8.83 -22.09
N ASN A 316 8.84 8.05 -23.13
CA ASN A 316 8.14 8.06 -24.41
C ASN A 316 8.06 6.63 -24.96
N ASN A 317 6.98 6.29 -25.67
CA ASN A 317 6.75 4.96 -26.25
C ASN A 317 7.78 4.50 -27.28
N PHE A 318 8.44 5.44 -27.93
CA PHE A 318 9.32 5.15 -29.05
C PHE A 318 10.77 4.90 -28.65
N LEU A 319 11.11 5.14 -27.38
CA LEU A 319 12.49 5.23 -26.89
C LEU A 319 12.69 4.24 -25.74
N ALA A 320 13.46 3.19 -25.99
CA ALA A 320 13.60 2.09 -25.02
C ALA A 320 14.90 2.12 -24.18
N SER A 321 15.95 2.82 -24.62
CA SER A 321 17.26 2.71 -23.96
C SER A 321 18.16 3.93 -24.12
N ASP A 322 17.59 5.07 -24.50
CA ASP A 322 18.35 6.27 -24.84
C ASP A 322 18.34 7.27 -23.69
N ASN A 323 19.20 8.28 -23.77
CA ASN A 323 19.16 9.40 -22.85
C ASN A 323 17.94 10.27 -23.17
N ILE A 324 16.90 10.14 -22.37
CA ILE A 324 15.63 10.83 -22.53
C ILE A 324 15.48 11.83 -21.39
N LEU A 325 15.17 13.08 -21.73
CA LEU A 325 14.86 14.10 -20.75
C LEU A 325 13.49 14.71 -21.05
N GLY A 326 12.60 14.78 -20.05
CA GLY A 326 11.28 15.39 -20.17
C GLY A 326 11.25 16.80 -19.66
N ALA A 327 10.82 17.77 -20.48
CA ALA A 327 10.52 19.11 -20.03
C ALA A 327 9.26 19.12 -19.15
N SER A 328 9.03 20.17 -18.36
CA SER A 328 7.92 20.17 -17.37
C SER A 328 6.52 20.04 -17.99
N SER A 329 6.37 20.23 -19.30
CA SER A 329 5.11 19.90 -19.99
C SER A 329 4.81 18.39 -20.05
N THR A 330 5.81 17.51 -19.82
CA THR A 330 5.59 16.07 -19.65
C THR A 330 5.25 15.70 -18.21
N TRP A 331 5.50 16.60 -17.26
CA TRP A 331 5.22 16.38 -15.87
C TRP A 331 3.74 16.57 -15.57
N TYR A 332 3.31 15.97 -14.47
CA TYR A 332 1.92 16.09 -14.03
C TYR A 332 1.80 16.36 -12.54
N ASP A 333 0.74 17.05 -12.18
CA ASP A 333 0.26 17.19 -10.81
C ASP A 333 -0.67 16.02 -10.51
N ASN A 334 -0.28 15.19 -9.55
CA ASN A 334 -1.14 14.14 -9.02
C ASN A 334 -1.94 14.74 -7.87
N SER A 335 -3.18 15.10 -8.15
CA SER A 335 -4.12 15.68 -7.18
C SER A 335 -5.08 14.61 -6.65
N GLU A 336 -5.23 14.55 -5.34
CA GLU A 336 -6.07 13.58 -4.65
C GLU A 336 -6.91 14.29 -3.58
N GLU A 337 -8.18 13.95 -3.52
CA GLU A 337 -9.10 14.47 -2.52
C GLU A 337 -9.95 13.34 -1.93
N VAL A 338 -10.12 13.36 -0.62
CA VAL A 338 -11.13 12.57 0.08
C VAL A 338 -11.97 13.48 0.94
N GLU A 339 -13.29 13.39 0.80
CA GLU A 339 -14.25 14.09 1.66
C GLU A 339 -15.24 13.10 2.26
N SER A 340 -15.47 13.16 3.56
CA SER A 340 -16.37 12.23 4.26
C SER A 340 -17.25 12.91 5.29
N PHE A 341 -18.52 12.57 5.28
CA PHE A 341 -19.53 12.95 6.27
C PHE A 341 -20.03 11.70 6.98
N ILE A 342 -19.85 11.63 8.29
CA ILE A 342 -20.25 10.48 9.11
C ILE A 342 -21.24 10.94 10.17
N ALA A 343 -22.37 10.24 10.29
CA ALA A 343 -23.32 10.44 11.38
C ALA A 343 -23.55 9.11 12.10
N HIS A 344 -23.34 9.10 13.42
CA HIS A 344 -23.49 7.92 14.25
C HIS A 344 -24.45 8.22 15.41
N LEU A 345 -25.47 7.39 15.60
CA LEU A 345 -26.46 7.48 16.67
C LEU A 345 -26.40 6.23 17.55
N PHE A 346 -26.19 6.43 18.83
CA PHE A 346 -26.21 5.38 19.85
C PHE A 346 -27.45 5.58 20.75
N SER A 347 -28.17 4.51 21.02
CA SER A 347 -29.43 4.58 21.77
C SER A 347 -29.56 3.38 22.70
N ASP A 348 -29.64 3.65 24.00
CA ASP A 348 -29.93 2.69 25.06
C ASP A 348 -31.43 2.76 25.37
N TRP A 349 -32.25 1.87 24.78
CA TRP A 349 -33.70 1.89 24.94
C TRP A 349 -34.15 1.32 26.28
N THR A 350 -33.39 0.36 26.77
CA THR A 350 -33.56 -0.26 28.08
C THR A 350 -32.20 -0.67 28.62
N THR A 351 -32.13 -1.10 29.88
CA THR A 351 -30.90 -1.67 30.46
C THR A 351 -30.35 -2.90 29.70
N ASN A 352 -31.17 -3.51 28.86
CA ASN A 352 -30.84 -4.75 28.15
C ASN A 352 -30.89 -4.65 26.64
N PHE A 353 -31.32 -3.51 26.10
CA PHE A 353 -31.47 -3.35 24.66
C PHE A 353 -30.93 -2.01 24.19
N SER A 354 -29.98 -2.03 23.31
CA SER A 354 -29.39 -0.86 22.65
C SER A 354 -29.36 -1.02 21.14
N THR A 355 -29.24 0.11 20.46
CA THR A 355 -29.07 0.15 19.00
C THR A 355 -28.01 1.17 18.59
N GLN A 356 -27.33 0.88 17.51
CA GLN A 356 -26.42 1.79 16.84
C GLN A 356 -26.88 1.97 15.40
N PHE A 357 -26.85 3.19 14.91
CA PHE A 357 -27.13 3.50 13.52
C PHE A 357 -26.04 4.42 12.98
N LYS A 358 -25.39 4.03 11.88
CA LYS A 358 -24.35 4.79 11.21
C LYS A 358 -24.75 5.04 9.76
N ILE A 359 -24.51 6.24 9.28
CA ILE A 359 -24.54 6.57 7.86
C ILE A 359 -23.29 7.38 7.54
N ALA A 360 -22.62 7.04 6.45
CA ALA A 360 -21.46 7.78 5.95
C ALA A 360 -21.58 7.97 4.44
N SER A 361 -21.21 9.15 3.97
CA SER A 361 -21.02 9.46 2.56
C SER A 361 -19.59 9.92 2.38
N THR A 362 -18.85 9.23 1.51
CA THR A 362 -17.44 9.53 1.23
C THR A 362 -17.26 9.67 -0.27
N THR A 363 -16.59 10.73 -0.71
CA THR A 363 -16.14 10.91 -2.09
C THR A 363 -14.61 10.82 -2.13
N GLN A 364 -14.09 10.20 -3.16
CA GLN A 364 -12.65 10.14 -3.45
C GLN A 364 -12.44 10.53 -4.90
N SER A 365 -11.56 11.50 -5.15
CA SER A 365 -11.21 11.95 -6.50
C SER A 365 -9.70 11.92 -6.67
N THR A 366 -9.25 11.40 -7.81
CA THR A 366 -7.85 11.36 -8.20
C THR A 366 -7.72 11.88 -9.63
N GLY A 367 -6.83 12.85 -9.83
CA GLY A 367 -6.51 13.40 -11.14
C GLY A 367 -5.00 13.48 -11.36
N ALA A 368 -4.55 13.06 -12.53
CA ALA A 368 -3.16 13.23 -12.94
C ALA A 368 -3.10 14.22 -14.09
N ASN A 369 -2.98 15.51 -13.73
CA ASN A 369 -3.13 16.64 -14.63
C ASN A 369 -1.79 17.14 -15.15
N SER A 370 -1.57 17.13 -16.47
CA SER A 370 -0.35 17.70 -17.07
C SER A 370 -0.20 19.17 -16.75
N LEU A 371 1.02 19.61 -16.35
CA LEU A 371 1.26 21.00 -15.90
C LEU A 371 0.95 22.06 -16.95
N ASN A 372 1.13 21.76 -18.25
CA ASN A 372 0.89 22.67 -19.36
C ASN A 372 -0.39 22.35 -20.15
N GLY A 373 -1.29 21.51 -19.58
CA GLY A 373 -2.55 21.08 -20.18
C GLY A 373 -2.40 19.77 -20.96
N SER A 374 -3.48 18.97 -21.01
CA SER A 374 -3.51 17.63 -21.62
C SER A 374 -3.88 17.61 -23.11
N GLU A 375 -4.33 18.74 -23.68
CA GLU A 375 -4.82 18.82 -25.07
C GLU A 375 -3.72 18.89 -26.15
N PHE A 376 -2.43 18.79 -25.78
CA PHE A 376 -1.30 18.79 -26.70
C PHE A 376 -0.72 17.38 -26.82
N PRO A 377 -0.24 16.94 -28.01
CA PRO A 377 0.36 15.63 -28.15
C PRO A 377 1.71 15.50 -27.45
N ASN A 378 2.11 14.26 -27.15
CA ASN A 378 3.45 13.96 -26.67
C ASN A 378 4.44 13.86 -27.82
N PHE A 379 5.53 14.63 -27.78
CA PHE A 379 6.58 14.63 -28.78
C PHE A 379 7.89 14.11 -28.19
N ALA A 380 8.54 13.18 -28.89
CA ALA A 380 9.94 12.82 -28.73
C ALA A 380 10.77 13.50 -29.82
N VAL A 381 11.76 14.28 -29.45
CA VAL A 381 12.59 15.06 -30.38
C VAL A 381 14.04 14.62 -30.28
N PHE A 382 14.56 14.01 -31.34
CA PHE A 382 15.98 13.69 -31.45
C PHE A 382 16.83 14.95 -31.51
N LEU A 383 17.81 15.03 -30.61
CA LEU A 383 18.75 16.15 -30.54
C LEU A 383 20.08 15.81 -31.18
N ARG A 384 20.69 14.70 -30.80
CA ARG A 384 22.01 14.25 -31.27
C ARG A 384 22.35 12.84 -30.81
N GLU A 385 23.33 12.24 -31.50
CA GLU A 385 23.99 11.01 -31.05
C GLU A 385 25.38 11.37 -30.47
N VAL A 386 25.69 10.83 -29.30
CA VAL A 386 27.00 10.97 -28.64
C VAL A 386 27.48 9.58 -28.18
N ASP A 387 28.67 9.17 -28.63
CA ASP A 387 29.29 7.89 -28.28
C ASP A 387 28.44 6.64 -28.58
N GLY A 388 27.54 6.74 -29.57
CA GLY A 388 26.60 5.68 -29.97
C GLY A 388 25.32 5.66 -29.17
N GLN A 389 25.07 6.63 -28.27
CA GLN A 389 23.82 6.85 -27.59
C GLN A 389 23.05 8.02 -28.18
N GLU A 390 21.78 7.81 -28.46
CA GLU A 390 20.87 8.83 -28.93
C GLU A 390 20.34 9.65 -27.76
N ASN A 391 20.15 10.94 -27.96
CA ASN A 391 19.69 11.85 -26.90
C ASN A 391 18.41 12.55 -27.36
N TYR A 392 17.36 12.48 -26.58
CA TYR A 392 16.03 12.97 -26.89
C TYR A 392 15.52 13.92 -25.82
N LEU A 393 14.77 14.93 -26.28
CA LEU A 393 13.93 15.76 -25.41
C LEU A 393 12.47 15.39 -25.64
N THR A 394 11.76 15.01 -24.59
CA THR A 394 10.30 14.81 -24.63
C THR A 394 9.56 16.03 -24.13
N ILE A 395 8.47 16.36 -24.79
CA ILE A 395 7.64 17.53 -24.53
C ILE A 395 6.16 17.22 -24.77
N GLY A 396 5.28 18.08 -24.25
CA GLY A 396 3.83 17.80 -24.23
C GLY A 396 3.47 16.82 -23.12
N PRO A 397 2.19 16.66 -22.79
CA PRO A 397 1.73 15.80 -21.71
C PRO A 397 2.28 14.38 -21.86
N ASP A 398 2.60 13.75 -20.72
CA ASP A 398 2.89 12.33 -20.71
C ASP A 398 1.72 11.56 -21.35
N ARG A 399 2.04 10.56 -22.13
CA ARG A 399 1.08 9.77 -22.89
C ARG A 399 -0.06 9.14 -22.07
N PHE A 400 0.20 8.83 -20.79
CA PHE A 400 -0.79 8.27 -19.87
C PHE A 400 -1.65 9.36 -19.21
N ARG A 401 -1.36 10.66 -19.46
CA ARG A 401 -2.01 11.82 -18.85
C ARG A 401 -2.78 12.66 -19.86
N HIS A 402 -3.01 12.12 -21.07
CA HIS A 402 -3.95 12.73 -21.99
C HIS A 402 -5.38 12.73 -21.42
N GLY A 403 -5.82 11.57 -20.89
CA GLY A 403 -7.04 11.46 -20.10
C GLY A 403 -6.79 10.52 -18.91
N ASN A 404 -6.79 11.05 -17.68
CA ASN A 404 -6.57 10.24 -16.48
C ASN A 404 -7.28 10.88 -15.28
N GLU A 405 -8.50 10.41 -15.01
CA GLU A 405 -9.38 10.89 -13.94
C GLU A 405 -10.08 9.69 -13.29
N LEU A 406 -10.24 9.74 -11.98
CA LEU A 406 -10.98 8.75 -11.20
C LEU A 406 -11.81 9.46 -10.15
N ASP A 407 -13.13 9.27 -10.22
CA ASP A 407 -14.08 9.68 -9.18
C ASP A 407 -14.78 8.47 -8.60
N GLN A 408 -14.92 8.43 -7.29
CA GLN A 408 -15.57 7.35 -6.56
C GLN A 408 -16.48 7.93 -5.48
N ASP A 409 -17.71 7.44 -5.43
CA ASP A 409 -18.68 7.77 -4.39
C ASP A 409 -19.03 6.52 -3.56
N PHE A 410 -19.05 6.68 -2.24
CA PHE A 410 -19.37 5.61 -1.30
C PHE A 410 -20.51 6.05 -0.38
N LEU A 411 -21.55 5.24 -0.24
CA LEU A 411 -22.58 5.42 0.77
C LEU A 411 -22.63 4.18 1.67
N THR A 412 -22.27 4.34 2.93
CA THR A 412 -22.34 3.26 3.94
C THR A 412 -23.52 3.49 4.87
N ILE A 413 -24.36 2.47 5.07
CA ILE A 413 -25.45 2.45 6.05
C ILE A 413 -25.27 1.22 6.93
N LYS A 414 -25.20 1.40 8.25
CA LYS A 414 -25.06 0.32 9.22
C LYS A 414 -26.09 0.47 10.34
N ALA A 415 -26.75 -0.62 10.68
CA ALA A 415 -27.69 -0.71 11.80
C ALA A 415 -27.38 -1.94 12.65
N VAL A 416 -27.11 -1.75 13.94
CA VAL A 416 -26.81 -2.81 14.89
C VAL A 416 -27.79 -2.76 16.05
N ALA A 417 -28.27 -3.92 16.49
CA ALA A 417 -29.10 -4.08 17.68
C ALA A 417 -28.40 -5.05 18.63
N ILE A 418 -28.27 -4.67 19.90
CA ILE A 418 -27.62 -5.45 20.95
C ILE A 418 -28.65 -5.74 22.04
N TYR A 419 -28.79 -7.03 22.38
CA TYR A 419 -29.72 -7.48 23.41
C TYR A 419 -29.04 -8.39 24.43
N SER A 420 -28.98 -7.97 25.68
CA SER A 420 -28.39 -8.72 26.79
C SER A 420 -29.45 -9.50 27.53
N THR A 421 -29.26 -10.80 27.73
CA THR A 421 -30.22 -11.65 28.45
C THR A 421 -29.51 -12.79 29.23
N GLY A 422 -29.54 -12.76 30.55
CA GLY A 422 -28.76 -13.69 31.37
C GLY A 422 -27.27 -13.56 31.08
N ASP A 423 -26.64 -14.67 30.73
CA ASP A 423 -25.21 -14.74 30.42
C ASP A 423 -24.89 -14.57 28.91
N HIS A 424 -25.88 -14.10 28.12
CA HIS A 424 -25.76 -13.92 26.68
C HIS A 424 -25.92 -12.45 26.27
N ILE A 425 -25.06 -12.02 25.33
CA ILE A 425 -25.17 -10.73 24.65
C ILE A 425 -25.32 -11.04 23.16
N LEU A 426 -26.54 -10.83 22.65
CA LEU A 426 -26.90 -11.07 21.26
C LEU A 426 -26.74 -9.79 20.44
N LYS A 427 -26.00 -9.88 19.34
CA LYS A 427 -25.81 -8.80 18.37
C LYS A 427 -26.47 -9.19 17.05
N PHE A 428 -27.23 -8.27 16.45
CA PHE A 428 -27.82 -8.41 15.12
C PHE A 428 -27.46 -7.18 14.30
N GLY A 429 -27.02 -7.33 13.08
CA GLY A 429 -26.66 -6.22 12.24
C GLY A 429 -27.11 -6.36 10.79
N TYR A 430 -27.27 -5.21 10.17
CA TYR A 430 -27.40 -5.01 8.74
C TYR A 430 -26.44 -3.91 8.30
N GLU A 431 -25.75 -4.14 7.19
CA GLU A 431 -24.86 -3.16 6.59
C GLU A 431 -25.11 -3.16 5.06
N ARG A 432 -25.10 -1.97 4.48
CA ARG A 432 -25.13 -1.77 3.03
C ARG A 432 -24.08 -0.74 2.68
N GLU A 433 -23.33 -1.04 1.64
CA GLU A 433 -22.40 -0.13 1.03
C GLU A 433 -22.72 -0.03 -0.47
N GLU A 434 -22.90 1.19 -0.95
CA GLU A 434 -23.03 1.51 -2.37
C GLU A 434 -21.70 2.12 -2.83
N VAL A 435 -21.20 1.66 -3.95
CA VAL A 435 -19.94 2.09 -4.57
C VAL A 435 -20.24 2.45 -6.02
N ASP A 436 -19.99 3.71 -6.36
CA ASP A 436 -20.06 4.22 -7.74
C ASP A 436 -18.66 4.64 -8.20
N VAL A 437 -18.29 4.29 -9.42
CA VAL A 437 -16.98 4.55 -10.02
C VAL A 437 -17.15 5.17 -11.40
N ASP A 438 -16.47 6.28 -11.63
CA ASP A 438 -16.26 6.90 -12.95
C ASP A 438 -14.75 7.01 -13.19
N ASN A 439 -14.21 6.16 -14.06
CA ASN A 439 -12.79 6.07 -14.36
C ASN A 439 -12.53 6.37 -15.84
N LEU A 440 -11.77 7.41 -16.13
CA LEU A 440 -11.22 7.70 -17.44
C LEU A 440 -9.73 7.38 -17.45
N PHE A 441 -9.31 6.48 -18.31
CA PHE A 441 -7.92 6.21 -18.59
C PHE A 441 -7.72 6.10 -20.12
N ALA A 442 -7.31 7.20 -20.73
CA ALA A 442 -7.17 7.34 -22.19
C ALA A 442 -5.72 7.62 -22.56
N GLN A 443 -4.96 6.56 -22.82
CA GLN A 443 -3.56 6.67 -23.23
C GLN A 443 -3.47 7.11 -24.67
N ASN A 444 -2.51 7.99 -25.01
CA ASN A 444 -2.24 8.46 -26.37
C ASN A 444 -3.46 9.05 -27.10
N SER A 445 -4.48 9.52 -26.39
CA SER A 445 -5.70 10.08 -27.00
C SER A 445 -5.44 11.39 -27.77
N GLU A 446 -4.34 12.10 -27.46
CA GLU A 446 -3.87 13.26 -28.22
C GLU A 446 -2.70 12.92 -29.18
N GLY A 447 -2.26 11.65 -29.19
CA GLY A 447 -1.17 11.13 -30.02
C GLY A 447 0.22 11.33 -29.44
N SER A 448 1.10 10.39 -29.76
CA SER A 448 2.54 10.47 -29.51
C SER A 448 3.30 10.48 -30.84
N TYR A 449 4.32 11.32 -30.96
CA TYR A 449 5.05 11.55 -32.18
C TYR A 449 6.56 11.50 -31.99
N LEU A 450 7.28 10.99 -33.00
CA LEU A 450 8.75 10.99 -33.06
C LEU A 450 9.23 11.94 -34.14
N PHE A 451 10.19 12.80 -33.83
CA PHE A 451 10.88 13.69 -34.76
C PHE A 451 12.37 13.35 -34.81
N ASP A 452 12.87 12.93 -35.99
CA ASP A 452 14.25 12.50 -36.18
C ASP A 452 15.24 13.67 -36.23
N SER A 453 14.76 14.92 -36.23
CA SER A 453 15.60 16.11 -36.21
C SER A 453 14.84 17.38 -35.83
N LEU A 454 15.58 18.42 -35.45
CA LEU A 454 15.03 19.77 -35.26
C LEU A 454 14.46 20.38 -36.57
N GLU A 455 14.97 19.97 -37.75
CA GLU A 455 14.41 20.42 -39.04
C GLU A 455 13.03 19.78 -39.27
N ASP A 456 12.87 18.50 -38.95
CA ASP A 456 11.58 17.81 -39.03
C ASP A 456 10.57 18.39 -38.05
N LEU A 457 11.00 18.70 -36.82
CA LEU A 457 10.18 19.43 -35.85
C LEU A 457 9.73 20.78 -36.38
N GLN A 458 10.65 21.57 -36.96
CA GLN A 458 10.33 22.90 -37.54
C GLN A 458 9.37 22.80 -38.74
N ASN A 459 9.45 21.71 -39.49
CA ASN A 459 8.57 21.44 -40.63
C ASN A 459 7.27 20.73 -40.19
N ALA A 460 7.10 20.44 -38.94
CA ALA A 460 5.99 19.67 -38.36
C ALA A 460 5.79 18.31 -39.05
N THR A 461 6.87 17.57 -39.31
CA THR A 461 6.88 16.29 -40.01
C THR A 461 7.45 15.22 -39.12
N ALA A 462 6.60 14.38 -38.53
CA ALA A 462 7.03 13.28 -37.68
C ALA A 462 7.38 12.03 -38.50
N SER A 463 8.30 11.22 -37.97
CA SER A 463 8.71 9.93 -38.52
C SER A 463 7.90 8.74 -38.00
N ALA A 464 7.26 8.89 -36.83
CA ALA A 464 6.37 7.89 -36.26
C ALA A 464 5.20 8.53 -35.52
N LEU A 465 4.08 7.80 -35.43
CA LEU A 465 2.87 8.18 -34.71
C LEU A 465 2.33 6.96 -33.99
N LEU A 466 1.89 7.16 -32.73
CA LEU A 466 0.99 6.26 -32.01
C LEU A 466 -0.22 7.07 -31.56
N TYR A 467 -1.41 6.63 -31.93
CA TYR A 467 -2.68 7.21 -31.52
C TYR A 467 -3.63 6.11 -31.03
N SER A 468 -4.16 6.25 -29.84
CA SER A 468 -5.14 5.32 -29.28
C SER A 468 -6.32 6.11 -28.72
N ASN A 469 -7.54 5.73 -29.09
CA ASN A 469 -8.74 6.40 -28.59
C ASN A 469 -9.95 5.46 -28.73
N ALA A 470 -11.13 5.94 -28.30
CA ALA A 470 -12.37 5.31 -28.70
C ALA A 470 -12.54 5.35 -30.22
N VAL A 471 -13.21 4.35 -30.79
CA VAL A 471 -13.50 4.31 -32.24
C VAL A 471 -14.34 5.49 -32.73
N THR A 472 -14.95 6.21 -31.82
CA THR A 472 -15.67 7.49 -32.07
C THR A 472 -14.72 8.69 -32.14
N ASN A 473 -13.44 8.52 -31.79
CA ASN A 473 -12.45 9.59 -31.57
C ASN A 473 -12.84 10.59 -30.47
N ASP A 474 -13.66 10.17 -29.51
CA ASP A 474 -14.02 10.91 -28.30
C ASP A 474 -13.54 10.09 -27.10
N GLU A 475 -12.52 10.59 -26.38
CA GLU A 475 -11.93 9.89 -25.22
C GLU A 475 -12.95 9.64 -24.10
N ASN A 476 -13.99 10.49 -23.98
CA ASN A 476 -15.02 10.31 -22.98
C ASN A 476 -15.83 9.01 -23.18
N ASP A 477 -15.83 8.45 -24.40
CA ASP A 477 -16.45 7.16 -24.64
C ASP A 477 -15.64 5.97 -24.07
N LEU A 478 -14.37 6.21 -23.65
CA LEU A 478 -13.52 5.24 -22.94
C LEU A 478 -13.84 5.16 -21.44
N ARG A 479 -14.65 6.08 -20.88
CA ARG A 479 -14.98 6.07 -19.46
C ARG A 479 -15.62 4.76 -19.04
N ALA A 480 -15.06 4.14 -18.02
CA ALA A 480 -15.61 3.00 -17.30
C ALA A 480 -16.52 3.51 -16.18
N ILE A 481 -17.82 3.56 -16.43
CA ILE A 481 -18.83 3.96 -15.44
C ILE A 481 -19.54 2.70 -14.95
N TRP A 482 -19.33 2.37 -13.68
CA TRP A 482 -19.85 1.16 -13.07
C TRP A 482 -19.98 1.32 -11.55
N GLY A 483 -20.64 0.38 -10.90
CA GLY A 483 -20.78 0.38 -9.46
C GLY A 483 -21.25 -0.97 -8.92
N TYR A 484 -21.33 -1.08 -7.61
CA TYR A 484 -21.93 -2.23 -6.96
C TYR A 484 -22.50 -1.87 -5.59
N ASN A 485 -23.42 -2.71 -5.14
CA ASN A 485 -23.92 -2.70 -3.78
C ASN A 485 -23.42 -3.95 -3.06
N SER A 486 -22.76 -3.77 -1.92
CA SER A 486 -22.47 -4.84 -0.98
C SER A 486 -23.49 -4.78 0.16
N ASN A 487 -24.20 -5.86 0.40
CA ASN A 487 -25.19 -5.98 1.46
C ASN A 487 -24.75 -7.06 2.44
N SER A 488 -25.00 -6.85 3.73
CA SER A 488 -24.60 -7.80 4.77
C SER A 488 -25.66 -7.93 5.85
N ILE A 489 -25.86 -9.14 6.32
CA ILE A 489 -26.58 -9.42 7.57
C ILE A 489 -25.74 -10.29 8.47
N TYR A 490 -25.82 -10.04 9.78
CA TYR A 490 -25.05 -10.85 10.73
C TYR A 490 -25.75 -11.02 12.08
N ILE A 491 -25.35 -12.09 12.77
CA ILE A 491 -25.75 -12.39 14.15
C ILE A 491 -24.55 -12.94 14.90
N GLN A 492 -24.42 -12.51 16.15
CA GLN A 492 -23.40 -13.03 17.09
C GLN A 492 -23.99 -13.19 18.48
N ASP A 493 -23.54 -14.20 19.19
CA ASP A 493 -23.77 -14.40 20.60
C ASP A 493 -22.44 -14.37 21.36
N SER A 494 -22.30 -13.45 22.31
CA SER A 494 -21.22 -13.42 23.29
C SER A 494 -21.74 -14.07 24.57
N TRP A 495 -21.34 -15.33 24.79
CA TRP A 495 -21.78 -16.13 25.92
C TRP A 495 -20.74 -16.13 27.04
N ILE A 496 -21.12 -15.58 28.20
CA ILE A 496 -20.36 -15.64 29.44
C ILE A 496 -20.58 -17.03 30.03
N ALA A 497 -19.81 -18.04 29.53
CA ALA A 497 -20.00 -19.44 29.89
C ALA A 497 -19.69 -19.74 31.37
N THR A 498 -18.68 -19.05 31.91
CA THR A 498 -18.35 -18.96 33.36
C THR A 498 -17.81 -17.59 33.68
N ASP A 499 -17.54 -17.29 34.93
CA ASP A 499 -16.91 -16.02 35.35
C ASP A 499 -15.52 -15.85 34.71
N GLU A 500 -14.87 -16.94 34.29
CA GLU A 500 -13.53 -16.94 33.69
C GLU A 500 -13.51 -17.21 32.16
N LEU A 501 -14.65 -17.61 31.58
CA LEU A 501 -14.68 -18.01 30.15
C LEU A 501 -15.81 -17.32 29.41
N THR A 502 -15.44 -16.54 28.39
CA THR A 502 -16.35 -15.97 27.38
C THR A 502 -16.14 -16.66 26.05
N ILE A 503 -17.21 -16.96 25.33
CA ILE A 503 -17.22 -17.57 24.01
C ILE A 503 -18.06 -16.70 23.09
N ASP A 504 -17.50 -16.23 21.98
CA ASP A 504 -18.21 -15.52 20.93
C ASP A 504 -18.43 -16.46 19.76
N ALA A 505 -19.65 -16.47 19.22
CA ALA A 505 -19.98 -17.25 18.03
C ALA A 505 -20.93 -16.48 17.13
N GLY A 506 -20.60 -16.33 15.87
CA GLY A 506 -21.40 -15.58 14.94
C GLY A 506 -21.29 -16.02 13.51
N ILE A 507 -22.16 -15.51 12.70
CA ILE A 507 -22.19 -15.72 11.27
C ILE A 507 -22.56 -14.42 10.57
N ARG A 508 -21.85 -14.11 9.49
CA ARG A 508 -22.13 -13.00 8.58
C ARG A 508 -22.40 -13.58 7.21
N TYR A 509 -23.32 -12.97 6.45
CA TYR A 509 -23.64 -13.28 5.06
C TYR A 509 -23.60 -12.00 4.26
N ASP A 510 -22.72 -11.96 3.27
CA ASP A 510 -22.55 -10.83 2.35
C ASP A 510 -22.96 -11.24 0.95
N TRP A 511 -23.68 -10.35 0.22
CA TRP A 511 -24.02 -10.55 -1.19
C TRP A 511 -23.83 -9.25 -1.97
N TYR A 512 -23.55 -9.40 -3.26
CA TYR A 512 -23.19 -8.31 -4.16
C TYR A 512 -24.21 -8.17 -5.28
N GLU A 513 -24.46 -6.92 -5.68
CA GLU A 513 -25.33 -6.54 -6.79
C GLU A 513 -24.56 -5.52 -7.63
N SER A 514 -24.26 -5.84 -8.92
CA SER A 514 -23.54 -4.93 -9.81
C SER A 514 -24.44 -3.86 -10.43
N GLU A 515 -23.88 -2.72 -10.73
CA GLU A 515 -24.47 -1.65 -11.52
C GLU A 515 -23.53 -1.30 -12.70
N GLY A 516 -24.12 -1.02 -13.89
CA GLY A 516 -23.37 -0.84 -15.12
C GLY A 516 -23.39 -2.09 -15.99
N ALA A 517 -22.84 -2.00 -17.19
CA ALA A 517 -22.78 -3.12 -18.13
C ALA A 517 -21.45 -3.11 -18.88
N ILE A 518 -20.75 -4.23 -18.86
CA ILE A 518 -19.60 -4.49 -19.71
C ILE A 518 -20.09 -4.67 -21.16
N ARG A 519 -19.42 -4.05 -22.13
CA ARG A 519 -19.75 -4.22 -23.55
C ARG A 519 -19.37 -5.63 -24.00
N GLU A 520 -20.32 -6.32 -24.65
CA GLU A 520 -20.09 -7.68 -25.15
C GLU A 520 -19.17 -7.66 -26.37
N ASN A 521 -18.14 -8.48 -26.36
CA ASN A 521 -17.21 -8.70 -27.47
C ASN A 521 -17.52 -10.03 -28.16
N GLN A 522 -18.12 -9.97 -29.37
CA GLN A 522 -18.48 -11.16 -30.13
C GLN A 522 -17.25 -11.94 -30.61
N ASN A 523 -16.15 -11.26 -30.93
CA ASN A 523 -14.91 -11.92 -31.35
C ASN A 523 -14.29 -12.73 -30.19
N PHE A 524 -14.36 -12.22 -28.96
CA PHE A 524 -13.95 -12.94 -27.75
C PHE A 524 -14.82 -14.21 -27.58
N ILE A 525 -16.14 -14.08 -27.68
CA ILE A 525 -17.08 -15.23 -27.56
C ILE A 525 -16.81 -16.28 -28.64
N ASP A 526 -16.59 -15.84 -29.88
CA ASP A 526 -16.34 -16.75 -31.00
C ASP A 526 -15.01 -17.51 -30.84
N ARG A 527 -14.00 -16.92 -30.20
CA ARG A 527 -12.71 -17.55 -29.91
C ARG A 527 -12.78 -18.51 -28.71
N TYR A 528 -13.35 -18.06 -27.61
CA TYR A 528 -13.19 -18.72 -26.31
C TYR A 528 -14.45 -19.41 -25.80
N GLY A 529 -15.61 -19.16 -26.42
CA GLY A 529 -16.86 -19.87 -26.16
C GLY A 529 -17.65 -19.38 -24.94
N TYR A 530 -17.25 -18.28 -24.31
CA TYR A 530 -17.99 -17.61 -23.22
C TYR A 530 -17.92 -16.07 -23.38
N SER A 531 -18.75 -15.33 -22.64
CA SER A 531 -18.81 -13.88 -22.74
C SER A 531 -17.77 -13.21 -21.84
N ASN A 532 -17.19 -12.07 -22.31
CA ASN A 532 -16.34 -11.19 -21.48
C ASN A 532 -17.14 -10.37 -20.46
N THR A 533 -18.45 -10.52 -20.39
CA THR A 533 -19.34 -9.68 -19.56
C THR A 533 -19.58 -10.21 -18.16
N THR A 534 -18.80 -11.18 -17.69
CA THR A 534 -18.85 -11.64 -16.30
C THR A 534 -18.49 -10.48 -15.36
N ASP A 535 -19.28 -10.29 -14.32
CA ASP A 535 -19.09 -9.32 -13.26
C ASP A 535 -19.34 -9.97 -11.88
N ILE A 536 -19.45 -9.16 -10.81
CA ILE A 536 -19.68 -9.67 -9.45
C ILE A 536 -21.16 -9.78 -9.07
N ASP A 537 -22.10 -9.54 -9.99
CA ASP A 537 -23.53 -9.63 -9.72
C ASP A 537 -23.95 -11.02 -9.26
N GLY A 538 -24.64 -11.09 -8.13
CA GLY A 538 -25.12 -12.34 -7.55
C GLY A 538 -24.08 -13.17 -6.81
N LEU A 539 -22.83 -12.72 -6.70
CA LEU A 539 -21.85 -13.40 -5.85
C LEU A 539 -22.22 -13.23 -4.39
N ASP A 540 -21.95 -14.23 -3.57
CA ASP A 540 -22.20 -14.20 -2.14
C ASP A 540 -21.12 -14.95 -1.33
N VAL A 541 -20.98 -14.61 -0.04
CA VAL A 541 -20.07 -15.28 0.87
C VAL A 541 -20.69 -15.47 2.25
N ILE A 542 -20.39 -16.62 2.87
CA ILE A 542 -20.77 -16.94 4.24
C ILE A 542 -19.53 -16.95 5.11
N LEU A 543 -19.54 -16.16 6.20
CA LEU A 543 -18.40 -15.88 7.06
C LEU A 543 -18.68 -16.29 8.51
N PRO A 544 -18.58 -17.59 8.86
CA PRO A 544 -18.73 -18.05 10.24
C PRO A 544 -17.49 -17.70 11.06
N ARG A 545 -17.69 -17.36 12.35
CA ARG A 545 -16.62 -17.03 13.30
C ARG A 545 -16.94 -17.57 14.67
N VAL A 546 -15.91 -18.03 15.38
CA VAL A 546 -15.97 -18.42 16.78
C VAL A 546 -14.67 -18.05 17.47
N SER A 547 -14.77 -17.46 18.65
CA SER A 547 -13.62 -17.13 19.49
C SER A 547 -13.90 -17.38 20.96
N PHE A 548 -12.84 -17.41 21.74
CA PHE A 548 -12.95 -17.51 23.19
C PHE A 548 -11.86 -16.71 23.88
N GLN A 549 -12.18 -16.27 25.08
CA GLN A 549 -11.23 -15.73 26.05
C GLN A 549 -11.41 -16.45 27.38
N TRP A 550 -10.31 -16.97 27.93
CA TRP A 550 -10.29 -17.71 29.15
C TRP A 550 -9.24 -17.18 30.13
N TYR A 551 -9.70 -16.69 31.26
CA TYR A 551 -8.84 -16.33 32.39
C TYR A 551 -8.51 -17.62 33.15
N ALA A 552 -7.48 -18.36 32.69
CA ALA A 552 -7.07 -19.62 33.26
C ALA A 552 -6.54 -19.51 34.69
N SER A 553 -6.07 -18.32 35.07
CA SER A 553 -5.74 -17.90 36.43
C SER A 553 -5.71 -16.37 36.52
N ASP A 554 -5.52 -15.83 37.74
CA ASP A 554 -5.35 -14.38 37.98
C ASP A 554 -4.18 -13.77 37.15
N PHE A 555 -3.25 -14.60 36.69
CA PHE A 555 -2.04 -14.20 35.96
C PHE A 555 -1.99 -14.72 34.53
N THR A 556 -2.97 -15.53 34.11
CA THR A 556 -2.91 -16.19 32.80
C THR A 556 -4.19 -16.02 32.03
N THR A 557 -4.10 -15.40 30.86
CA THR A 557 -5.19 -15.31 29.89
C THR A 557 -4.84 -16.17 28.69
N VAL A 558 -5.79 -16.99 28.24
CA VAL A 558 -5.72 -17.78 27.00
C VAL A 558 -6.83 -17.31 26.07
N ARG A 559 -6.53 -17.07 24.83
CA ARG A 559 -7.49 -16.64 23.81
C ARG A 559 -7.27 -17.39 22.51
N GLY A 560 -8.29 -17.46 21.71
CA GLY A 560 -8.17 -18.05 20.37
C GLY A 560 -9.47 -17.97 19.60
N GLY A 561 -9.39 -18.22 18.30
CA GLY A 561 -10.56 -18.18 17.46
C GLY A 561 -10.29 -18.80 16.09
N LEU A 562 -11.38 -19.07 15.39
CA LEU A 562 -11.42 -19.51 14.02
C LEU A 562 -12.52 -18.76 13.29
N GLY A 563 -12.18 -18.16 12.16
CA GLY A 563 -13.18 -17.43 11.37
C GLY A 563 -12.81 -17.31 9.90
N ARG A 564 -13.82 -17.10 9.07
CA ARG A 564 -13.68 -16.79 7.65
C ARG A 564 -13.91 -15.30 7.46
N PHE A 565 -13.05 -14.67 6.63
CA PHE A 565 -13.06 -13.23 6.35
C PHE A 565 -13.04 -13.03 4.83
N SER A 566 -13.58 -11.90 4.35
CA SER A 566 -13.55 -11.53 2.93
C SER A 566 -13.25 -10.05 2.74
N GLY A 567 -12.78 -9.70 1.55
CA GLY A 567 -12.57 -8.31 1.12
C GLY A 567 -11.12 -8.00 0.76
N GLY A 568 -10.88 -6.71 0.51
CA GLY A 568 -9.57 -6.18 0.15
C GLY A 568 -9.21 -6.28 -1.33
N SER A 569 -10.11 -6.72 -2.20
CA SER A 569 -9.82 -6.74 -3.65
C SER A 569 -9.91 -5.33 -4.23
N PRO A 570 -8.86 -4.82 -4.90
CA PRO A 570 -8.91 -3.52 -5.56
C PRO A 570 -9.98 -3.44 -6.64
N GLY A 571 -10.75 -2.35 -6.65
CA GLY A 571 -11.80 -2.10 -7.64
C GLY A 571 -11.27 -2.00 -9.08
N VAL A 572 -10.01 -1.59 -9.25
CA VAL A 572 -9.38 -1.49 -10.57
C VAL A 572 -9.34 -2.82 -11.33
N TRP A 573 -9.23 -3.95 -10.64
CA TRP A 573 -9.21 -5.26 -11.30
C TRP A 573 -10.56 -5.59 -11.94
N ILE A 574 -11.66 -5.12 -11.36
CA ILE A 574 -13.01 -5.20 -11.93
C ILE A 574 -13.17 -4.12 -13.01
N SER A 575 -12.74 -2.89 -12.76
CA SER A 575 -12.81 -1.75 -13.69
C SER A 575 -12.15 -2.04 -15.03
N ASN A 576 -11.04 -2.80 -15.02
CA ASN A 576 -10.34 -3.20 -16.25
C ASN A 576 -11.26 -3.95 -17.24
N SER A 577 -12.26 -4.69 -16.76
CA SER A 577 -13.24 -5.37 -17.64
C SER A 577 -14.23 -4.39 -18.29
N TYR A 578 -14.45 -3.22 -17.71
CA TYR A 578 -15.33 -2.19 -18.25
C TYR A 578 -14.60 -1.26 -19.23
N SER A 579 -13.30 -1.00 -19.02
CA SER A 579 -12.48 -0.14 -19.88
C SER A 579 -11.83 -0.88 -21.06
N ASN A 580 -11.42 -2.15 -20.85
CA ASN A 580 -10.69 -2.95 -21.84
C ASN A 580 -11.59 -4.09 -22.36
N ASP A 581 -12.67 -3.74 -23.01
CA ASP A 581 -13.66 -4.70 -23.57
C ASP A 581 -13.29 -5.19 -24.98
N GLY A 582 -12.27 -4.59 -25.62
CA GLY A 582 -11.79 -4.91 -26.96
C GLY A 582 -12.70 -4.44 -28.11
N VAL A 583 -13.74 -3.62 -27.81
CA VAL A 583 -14.69 -3.13 -28.85
C VAL A 583 -14.84 -1.61 -28.87
N ILE A 584 -14.51 -0.91 -27.77
CA ILE A 584 -14.64 0.54 -27.71
C ILE A 584 -13.35 1.26 -28.12
N SER A 585 -12.20 0.72 -27.78
CA SER A 585 -10.89 1.31 -28.04
C SER A 585 -10.16 0.59 -29.16
N ASP A 586 -9.38 1.37 -29.92
CA ASP A 586 -8.44 0.85 -30.90
C ASP A 586 -7.20 1.74 -30.94
N SER A 587 -6.17 1.30 -31.65
CA SER A 587 -4.94 2.05 -31.82
C SER A 587 -4.46 2.02 -33.27
N VAL A 588 -3.92 3.15 -33.71
CA VAL A 588 -3.18 3.25 -34.97
C VAL A 588 -1.71 3.42 -34.62
N ASP A 589 -0.95 2.35 -34.81
CA ASP A 589 0.48 2.30 -34.62
C ASP A 589 1.16 2.18 -35.99
N ASP A 590 1.93 3.22 -36.34
CA ASP A 590 2.74 3.22 -37.56
C ASP A 590 4.24 3.24 -37.25
N PHE A 591 4.62 2.29 -36.40
CA PHE A 591 5.99 2.08 -36.00
C PHE A 591 6.72 1.21 -37.02
N GLY A 592 7.67 1.79 -37.73
CA GLY A 592 8.63 1.01 -38.54
C GLY A 592 8.08 0.28 -39.77
N SER A 593 6.81 0.47 -40.15
CA SER A 593 6.25 -0.13 -41.36
C SER A 593 6.77 0.47 -42.69
N GLY A 594 7.65 1.47 -42.60
CA GLY A 594 8.18 2.19 -43.75
C GLY A 594 7.21 3.18 -44.40
N ASN A 595 6.05 3.39 -43.81
CA ASN A 595 5.16 4.48 -44.12
C ASN A 595 5.62 5.69 -43.30
N THR A 596 6.37 6.56 -43.82
CA THR A 596 6.66 7.86 -43.24
C THR A 596 5.39 8.70 -43.30
N TYR A 597 4.80 9.01 -42.14
CA TYR A 597 3.80 10.08 -42.06
C TYR A 597 4.50 11.41 -42.28
N ASN A 598 4.71 11.75 -43.55
CA ASN A 598 5.17 13.08 -43.95
C ASN A 598 4.01 14.11 -43.93
N VAL A 599 3.03 13.91 -43.05
CA VAL A 599 1.89 14.81 -42.94
C VAL A 599 2.22 15.90 -41.96
N PRO A 600 2.06 17.18 -42.32
CA PRO A 600 2.24 18.27 -41.36
C PRO A 600 1.27 18.09 -40.18
N ILE A 601 1.82 17.99 -38.98
CA ILE A 601 1.07 17.92 -37.73
C ILE A 601 0.67 19.35 -37.34
N ILE A 602 -0.43 19.81 -37.91
CA ILE A 602 -1.00 21.13 -37.65
C ILE A 602 -2.40 20.93 -37.11
N PRO A 603 -2.78 21.59 -36.00
CA PRO A 603 -4.10 21.44 -35.43
C PRO A 603 -5.19 21.75 -36.48
N ASP A 604 -6.20 20.89 -36.56
CA ASP A 604 -7.37 21.16 -37.39
C ASP A 604 -8.05 22.45 -36.92
N ALA A 605 -8.25 23.38 -37.81
CA ALA A 605 -8.75 24.70 -37.50
C ALA A 605 -10.21 24.71 -36.94
N ALA A 606 -10.92 23.61 -37.08
CA ALA A 606 -12.30 23.46 -36.61
C ALA A 606 -12.40 22.73 -35.27
N THR A 607 -11.52 21.74 -35.01
CA THR A 607 -11.58 20.85 -33.83
C THR A 607 -10.43 21.09 -32.84
N GLY A 608 -9.32 21.70 -33.26
CA GLY A 608 -8.11 21.83 -32.47
C GLY A 608 -7.25 20.57 -32.41
N GLN A 609 -7.72 19.45 -32.98
CA GLN A 609 -7.03 18.16 -32.93
C GLN A 609 -5.75 18.16 -33.77
N TYR A 610 -4.71 17.52 -33.26
CA TYR A 610 -3.42 17.35 -33.89
C TYR A 610 -3.31 16.06 -34.71
N ILE A 611 -4.28 15.15 -34.58
CA ILE A 611 -4.28 13.85 -35.26
C ILE A 611 -4.67 14.00 -36.73
N PRO A 612 -3.91 13.45 -37.68
CA PRO A 612 -4.24 13.47 -39.10
C PRO A 612 -5.59 12.81 -39.41
N GLN A 613 -6.35 13.40 -40.35
CA GLN A 613 -7.71 12.95 -40.67
C GLN A 613 -7.78 11.49 -41.18
N ASP A 614 -6.76 11.02 -41.86
CA ASP A 614 -6.65 9.62 -42.32
C ASP A 614 -6.42 8.65 -41.15
N VAL A 615 -5.73 9.06 -40.08
CA VAL A 615 -5.58 8.31 -38.82
C VAL A 615 -6.90 8.24 -38.10
N LEU A 616 -7.62 9.37 -37.93
CA LEU A 616 -8.97 9.39 -37.35
C LEU A 616 -9.94 8.51 -38.12
N ASN A 617 -9.88 8.53 -39.45
CA ASN A 617 -10.72 7.67 -40.30
C ASN A 617 -10.32 6.20 -40.20
N ALA A 618 -9.04 5.89 -40.05
CA ALA A 618 -8.57 4.51 -39.88
C ALA A 618 -9.12 3.93 -38.59
N LEU A 619 -8.98 4.65 -37.48
CA LEU A 619 -9.54 4.24 -36.19
C LEU A 619 -11.06 4.02 -36.24
N ALA A 620 -11.78 4.90 -36.92
CA ALA A 620 -13.25 4.83 -37.01
C ALA A 620 -13.78 3.81 -38.03
N SER A 621 -12.94 3.17 -38.84
CA SER A 621 -13.37 2.40 -40.03
C SER A 621 -13.57 0.90 -39.77
N GLU A 622 -13.02 0.35 -38.75
CA GLU A 622 -13.03 -1.08 -38.43
C GLU A 622 -13.83 -1.34 -37.14
N ALA A 623 -14.51 -2.50 -37.08
CA ALA A 623 -15.03 -2.99 -35.82
C ALA A 623 -13.80 -3.51 -35.05
N PRO A 624 -13.44 -2.90 -33.93
CA PRO A 624 -12.22 -3.26 -33.22
C PRO A 624 -12.27 -4.70 -32.75
N ASP A 625 -11.11 -5.34 -32.79
CA ASP A 625 -10.83 -6.62 -32.17
C ASP A 625 -9.60 -6.40 -31.28
N GLY A 626 -9.79 -5.57 -30.26
CA GLY A 626 -8.75 -5.09 -29.35
C GLY A 626 -8.48 -6.05 -28.20
N ALA A 627 -7.54 -5.65 -27.34
CA ALA A 627 -7.24 -6.37 -26.11
C ALA A 627 -8.44 -6.43 -25.16
N VAL A 628 -8.63 -7.55 -24.48
CA VAL A 628 -9.76 -7.77 -23.56
C VAL A 628 -9.24 -8.10 -22.16
N ASN A 629 -9.76 -7.39 -21.18
CA ASN A 629 -9.69 -7.84 -19.78
C ASN A 629 -11.07 -8.35 -19.36
N ALA A 630 -11.12 -9.46 -18.67
CA ALA A 630 -12.39 -10.07 -18.26
C ALA A 630 -12.26 -10.76 -16.89
N LEU A 631 -13.40 -10.95 -16.23
CA LEU A 631 -13.51 -11.90 -15.13
C LEU A 631 -13.89 -13.29 -15.68
N SER A 632 -13.26 -14.34 -15.15
CA SER A 632 -13.64 -15.71 -15.41
C SER A 632 -15.09 -15.94 -14.99
N PRO A 633 -15.87 -16.78 -15.74
CA PRO A 633 -17.18 -17.23 -15.27
C PRO A 633 -17.16 -17.95 -13.90
N ASP A 634 -16.01 -18.46 -13.50
CA ASP A 634 -15.78 -19.16 -12.23
C ASP A 634 -15.13 -18.25 -11.16
N PHE A 635 -15.10 -16.94 -11.39
CA PHE A 635 -14.58 -15.98 -10.41
C PHE A 635 -15.45 -15.96 -9.15
N GLU A 636 -14.81 -16.03 -7.98
CA GLU A 636 -15.45 -15.90 -6.66
C GLU A 636 -14.73 -14.85 -5.83
N ILE A 637 -15.44 -14.27 -4.85
CA ILE A 637 -14.88 -13.26 -3.95
C ILE A 637 -13.76 -13.86 -3.10
N PRO A 638 -12.57 -13.25 -3.03
CA PRO A 638 -11.45 -13.71 -2.20
C PRO A 638 -11.83 -13.77 -0.72
N THR A 639 -11.44 -14.88 -0.09
CA THR A 639 -11.67 -15.11 1.34
C THR A 639 -10.45 -15.73 2.00
N THR A 640 -10.39 -15.62 3.33
CA THR A 640 -9.35 -16.26 4.14
C THR A 640 -9.93 -16.88 5.40
N TRP A 641 -9.52 -18.10 5.73
CA TRP A 641 -9.71 -18.68 7.05
C TRP A 641 -8.55 -18.26 7.96
N LYS A 642 -8.86 -17.72 9.13
CA LYS A 642 -7.89 -17.36 10.16
C LYS A 642 -8.13 -18.20 11.40
N LEU A 643 -7.07 -18.87 11.87
CA LEU A 643 -7.01 -19.59 13.16
C LEU A 643 -5.97 -18.91 14.03
N SER A 644 -6.38 -18.39 15.19
CA SER A 644 -5.45 -17.83 16.16
C SER A 644 -5.51 -18.55 17.50
N LEU A 645 -4.37 -18.56 18.20
CA LEU A 645 -4.26 -19.01 19.58
C LEU A 645 -3.19 -18.19 20.29
N GLY A 646 -3.53 -17.58 21.41
CA GLY A 646 -2.64 -16.75 22.20
C GLY A 646 -2.69 -17.06 23.68
N VAL A 647 -1.56 -16.89 24.36
CA VAL A 647 -1.45 -16.95 25.81
C VAL A 647 -0.67 -15.75 26.30
N ALA A 648 -1.19 -15.07 27.32
CA ALA A 648 -0.50 -14.02 28.06
C ALA A 648 -0.36 -14.42 29.51
N HIS A 649 0.85 -14.27 30.08
CA HIS A 649 1.14 -14.67 31.45
C HIS A 649 1.99 -13.62 32.15
N GLU A 650 1.50 -13.17 33.33
CA GLU A 650 2.25 -12.27 34.20
C GLU A 650 3.14 -13.09 35.14
N ILE A 651 4.45 -12.76 35.17
CA ILE A 651 5.44 -13.48 35.93
C ILE A 651 6.41 -12.51 36.63
N ASP A 652 6.86 -12.92 37.81
CA ASP A 652 7.86 -12.23 38.62
C ASP A 652 9.23 -12.83 38.43
N PHE A 653 10.20 -11.99 38.09
CA PHE A 653 11.60 -12.40 37.99
C PHE A 653 12.43 -11.82 39.14
N PRO A 654 13.00 -12.64 40.05
CA PRO A 654 13.73 -12.16 41.22
C PRO A 654 14.86 -11.16 40.93
N ALA A 655 15.42 -11.18 39.73
CA ALA A 655 16.54 -10.30 39.34
C ALA A 655 16.11 -9.13 38.47
N LEU A 656 14.93 -9.18 37.81
CA LEU A 656 14.46 -8.21 36.83
C LEU A 656 13.21 -7.44 37.30
N GLY A 657 12.67 -7.80 38.46
CA GLY A 657 11.46 -7.21 39.05
C GLY A 657 10.19 -8.01 38.79
N ASP A 658 9.12 -7.63 39.50
CA ASP A 658 7.82 -8.30 39.48
C ASP A 658 6.94 -7.74 38.36
N GLY A 659 5.95 -8.50 37.88
CA GLY A 659 4.93 -8.08 36.93
C GLY A 659 5.42 -7.94 35.47
N TRP A 660 6.23 -8.87 34.99
CA TRP A 660 6.52 -9.02 33.55
C TRP A 660 5.35 -9.69 32.85
N LEU A 661 4.82 -9.07 31.81
CA LEU A 661 3.83 -9.68 30.93
C LEU A 661 4.55 -10.35 29.76
N LEU A 662 4.43 -11.67 29.66
CA LEU A 662 4.94 -12.47 28.54
C LEU A 662 3.75 -12.96 27.72
N SER A 663 3.87 -12.85 26.37
CA SER A 663 2.85 -13.38 25.48
C SER A 663 3.48 -14.27 24.41
N ALA A 664 2.69 -15.24 23.98
CA ALA A 664 2.99 -16.09 22.84
C ALA A 664 1.72 -16.25 22.01
N ASP A 665 1.81 -15.93 20.73
CA ASP A 665 0.68 -15.91 19.82
C ASP A 665 1.02 -16.71 18.56
N PHE A 666 0.04 -17.49 18.09
CA PHE A 666 0.07 -18.25 16.87
C PHE A 666 -1.05 -17.79 15.95
N LEU A 667 -0.75 -17.64 14.67
CA LEU A 667 -1.72 -17.33 13.62
C LEU A 667 -1.48 -18.27 12.44
N TYR A 668 -2.55 -18.87 11.93
CA TYR A 668 -2.57 -19.58 10.65
C TYR A 668 -3.68 -18.99 9.79
N ASN A 669 -3.34 -18.63 8.55
CA ASN A 669 -4.29 -18.16 7.55
C ASN A 669 -4.26 -19.13 6.36
N LYS A 670 -5.41 -19.39 5.76
CA LYS A 670 -5.54 -20.12 4.50
C LYS A 670 -6.37 -19.30 3.52
N LEU A 671 -5.78 -18.98 2.37
CA LEU A 671 -6.46 -18.28 1.30
C LEU A 671 -7.43 -19.23 0.59
N GLU A 672 -8.61 -18.74 0.29
CA GLU A 672 -9.60 -19.37 -0.59
C GLU A 672 -10.04 -18.33 -1.61
N ASN A 673 -10.21 -18.73 -2.85
CA ASN A 673 -10.59 -17.88 -3.98
C ASN A 673 -9.58 -16.73 -4.18
N ALA A 674 -8.28 -16.96 -3.98
CA ALA A 674 -7.25 -15.97 -4.25
C ALA A 674 -7.27 -15.57 -5.73
N SER A 675 -7.24 -14.26 -6.00
CA SER A 675 -7.25 -13.74 -7.37
C SER A 675 -5.93 -14.02 -8.07
N TYR A 676 -5.97 -14.50 -9.30
CA TYR A 676 -4.83 -14.65 -10.18
C TYR A 676 -5.20 -14.28 -11.62
N TRP A 677 -4.20 -14.03 -12.47
CA TRP A 677 -4.35 -13.65 -13.87
C TRP A 677 -3.75 -14.70 -14.78
N TYR A 678 -4.40 -14.93 -15.90
CA TYR A 678 -3.88 -15.77 -16.99
C TYR A 678 -4.23 -15.16 -18.34
N ASP A 679 -3.41 -15.47 -19.36
CA ASP A 679 -3.71 -15.07 -20.71
C ASP A 679 -4.52 -16.17 -21.42
N GLN A 680 -5.77 -15.86 -21.77
CA GLN A 680 -6.70 -16.79 -22.39
C GLN A 680 -6.22 -17.33 -23.76
N ARG A 681 -5.31 -16.59 -24.43
CA ARG A 681 -4.69 -17.06 -25.68
C ARG A 681 -3.83 -18.30 -25.48
N CYS A 682 -3.28 -18.48 -24.30
CA CYS A 682 -2.32 -19.53 -23.94
C CYS A 682 -2.89 -20.58 -22.99
N GLU A 683 -4.20 -20.85 -23.02
CA GLU A 683 -4.85 -21.76 -22.06
C GLU A 683 -4.29 -23.19 -22.13
N ASP A 684 -4.08 -23.72 -23.35
CA ASP A 684 -3.58 -25.07 -23.59
C ASP A 684 -2.08 -25.10 -23.94
N PRO A 685 -1.23 -25.81 -23.20
CA PRO A 685 0.18 -25.92 -23.53
C PRO A 685 0.39 -26.68 -24.87
N VAL A 686 1.20 -26.11 -25.76
CA VAL A 686 1.60 -26.73 -27.03
C VAL A 686 2.72 -27.75 -26.85
N GLY A 687 3.36 -27.78 -25.69
CA GLY A 687 4.47 -28.67 -25.36
C GLY A 687 4.73 -28.74 -23.88
N THR A 688 5.84 -29.39 -23.54
CA THR A 688 6.30 -29.54 -22.15
C THR A 688 7.78 -29.24 -22.05
N ALA A 689 8.15 -28.37 -21.14
CA ALA A 689 9.53 -28.07 -20.80
C ALA A 689 10.25 -29.29 -20.24
N PRO A 690 11.60 -29.32 -20.25
CA PRO A 690 12.38 -30.44 -19.76
C PRO A 690 12.08 -30.84 -18.31
N ASP A 691 11.72 -29.92 -17.48
CA ASP A 691 11.35 -30.09 -16.05
C ASP A 691 9.87 -30.37 -15.80
N GLY A 692 9.04 -30.37 -16.86
CA GLY A 692 7.64 -30.73 -16.80
C GLY A 692 6.64 -29.57 -16.85
N ARG A 693 7.10 -28.32 -16.85
CA ARG A 693 6.24 -27.14 -17.01
C ARG A 693 5.61 -27.07 -18.41
N GLY A 694 4.45 -26.41 -18.54
CA GLY A 694 3.82 -26.14 -19.83
C GLY A 694 4.67 -25.21 -20.70
N VAL A 695 4.60 -25.40 -22.03
CA VAL A 695 5.14 -24.48 -23.03
C VAL A 695 3.96 -24.01 -23.86
N TYR A 696 3.77 -22.71 -23.99
CA TYR A 696 2.58 -22.08 -24.54
C TYR A 696 2.85 -21.38 -25.86
N ASP A 697 1.81 -21.17 -26.65
CA ASP A 697 1.79 -20.32 -27.83
C ASP A 697 0.67 -19.29 -27.70
N CYS A 698 1.05 -18.06 -27.45
CA CYS A 698 0.13 -16.93 -27.20
C CYS A 698 0.04 -15.99 -28.42
N SER A 699 0.42 -16.45 -29.62
CA SER A 699 0.55 -15.61 -30.82
C SER A 699 -0.77 -15.31 -31.54
N GLU A 700 -1.86 -16.04 -31.24
CA GLU A 700 -3.11 -15.90 -31.97
C GLU A 700 -4.08 -14.92 -31.31
N GLY A 701 -4.46 -13.87 -32.02
CA GLY A 701 -5.47 -12.88 -31.59
C GLY A 701 -4.90 -11.78 -30.68
N PRO A 702 -5.73 -10.81 -30.31
CA PRO A 702 -5.38 -9.77 -29.36
C PRO A 702 -5.24 -10.32 -27.95
N GLU A 703 -4.50 -9.60 -27.11
CA GLU A 703 -4.31 -9.94 -25.71
C GLU A 703 -5.64 -10.15 -24.98
N ALA A 704 -5.72 -11.18 -24.15
CA ALA A 704 -6.93 -11.52 -23.41
C ALA A 704 -6.57 -11.96 -21.99
N ILE A 705 -6.39 -10.99 -21.08
CA ILE A 705 -6.04 -11.25 -19.70
C ILE A 705 -7.29 -11.42 -18.85
N VAL A 706 -7.40 -12.57 -18.20
CA VAL A 706 -8.59 -12.97 -17.43
C VAL A 706 -8.22 -13.11 -15.95
N VAL A 707 -9.02 -12.48 -15.09
CA VAL A 707 -8.95 -12.66 -13.63
C VAL A 707 -9.77 -13.88 -13.22
N SER A 708 -9.21 -14.76 -12.43
CA SER A 708 -9.89 -15.95 -11.91
C SER A 708 -9.55 -16.19 -10.44
N SER A 709 -10.07 -17.27 -9.87
CA SER A 709 -9.94 -17.61 -8.46
C SER A 709 -9.29 -18.98 -8.28
N VAL A 710 -8.43 -19.10 -7.24
CA VAL A 710 -7.79 -20.37 -6.88
C VAL A 710 -7.72 -20.56 -5.36
N ASP A 711 -7.86 -21.80 -4.91
CA ASP A 711 -7.74 -22.17 -3.49
C ASP A 711 -6.28 -22.57 -3.16
N ASP A 712 -5.37 -21.59 -3.20
CA ASP A 712 -3.96 -21.81 -2.90
C ASP A 712 -3.37 -20.64 -2.12
N GLY A 713 -2.28 -20.91 -1.38
CA GLY A 713 -1.64 -19.99 -0.48
C GLY A 713 -2.10 -20.11 0.96
N ASP A 714 -1.12 -20.05 1.87
CA ASP A 714 -1.36 -20.04 3.31
C ASP A 714 -0.27 -19.27 4.07
N SER A 715 -0.50 -18.98 5.33
CA SER A 715 0.54 -18.39 6.17
C SER A 715 0.52 -18.94 7.58
N THR A 716 1.70 -19.09 8.16
CA THR A 716 1.92 -19.52 9.54
C THR A 716 2.85 -18.54 10.25
N LEU A 717 2.34 -17.92 11.33
CA LEU A 717 3.09 -16.94 12.09
C LEU A 717 3.14 -17.30 13.58
N TYR A 718 4.29 -17.03 14.21
CA TYR A 718 4.50 -17.17 15.65
C TYR A 718 5.07 -15.87 16.17
N ALA A 719 4.43 -15.26 17.17
CA ALA A 719 4.94 -14.07 17.84
C ALA A 719 5.17 -14.37 19.34
N PHE A 720 6.27 -13.87 19.85
CA PHE A 720 6.58 -13.87 21.28
C PHE A 720 6.85 -12.43 21.71
N SER A 721 6.26 -12.00 22.81
CA SER A 721 6.49 -10.65 23.34
C SER A 721 6.70 -10.64 24.84
N ALA A 722 7.39 -9.61 25.31
CA ALA A 722 7.61 -9.30 26.70
C ALA A 722 7.46 -7.82 26.93
N SER A 723 6.70 -7.43 27.97
CA SER A 723 6.57 -6.03 28.37
C SER A 723 6.74 -5.84 29.85
N LYS A 724 7.23 -4.65 30.25
CA LYS A 724 7.42 -4.29 31.65
C LYS A 724 7.55 -2.79 31.87
N ASP A 725 6.85 -2.31 32.89
CA ASP A 725 6.95 -0.93 33.36
C ASP A 725 7.70 -0.86 34.71
N TRP A 726 8.53 0.16 34.89
CA TRP A 726 9.19 0.43 36.17
C TRP A 726 9.02 1.89 36.57
N GLU A 727 8.58 2.10 37.79
CA GLU A 727 8.64 3.40 38.44
C GLU A 727 9.85 3.45 39.38
N THR A 728 10.74 4.39 39.16
CA THR A 728 11.97 4.50 39.93
C THR A 728 12.28 5.97 40.28
N LYS A 729 13.16 6.18 41.25
CA LYS A 729 13.69 7.52 41.51
C LYS A 729 14.48 8.15 40.36
N TYR A 730 14.82 7.35 39.36
CA TYR A 730 15.58 7.80 38.17
C TYR A 730 14.63 8.15 37.01
N GLY A 731 13.33 7.97 37.19
CA GLY A 731 12.30 8.14 36.19
C GLY A 731 11.49 6.88 36.02
N ASP A 732 10.48 6.99 35.17
CA ASP A 732 9.62 5.90 34.75
C ASP A 732 10.14 5.31 33.45
N PHE A 733 10.08 4.00 33.35
CA PHE A 733 10.57 3.24 32.20
C PHE A 733 9.48 2.31 31.72
N ASP A 734 9.34 2.19 30.42
CA ASP A 734 8.50 1.23 29.72
C ASP A 734 9.35 0.46 28.73
N LEU A 735 9.23 -0.85 28.70
CA LEU A 735 9.90 -1.72 27.74
C LEU A 735 8.87 -2.67 27.12
N PHE A 736 8.88 -2.74 25.81
CA PHE A 736 8.24 -3.78 25.03
C PHE A 736 9.26 -4.38 24.06
N ALA A 737 9.28 -5.70 23.94
CA ALA A 737 10.09 -6.40 22.96
C ALA A 737 9.31 -7.56 22.35
N SER A 738 9.42 -7.79 21.05
CA SER A 738 8.79 -8.90 20.35
C SER A 738 9.72 -9.54 19.33
N TYR A 739 9.43 -10.80 19.05
CA TYR A 739 9.99 -11.57 17.95
C TYR A 739 8.86 -12.27 17.22
N THR A 740 8.80 -12.11 15.90
CA THR A 740 7.84 -12.79 15.03
C THR A 740 8.61 -13.58 13.98
N HIS A 741 8.16 -14.81 13.73
CA HIS A 741 8.55 -15.63 12.59
C HIS A 741 7.32 -15.83 11.72
N ALA A 742 7.47 -15.60 10.42
CA ALA A 742 6.41 -15.73 9.44
C ALA A 742 6.87 -16.59 8.26
N ASP A 743 5.99 -17.50 7.84
CA ASP A 743 6.07 -18.28 6.62
C ASP A 743 4.77 -18.03 5.86
N VAL A 744 4.86 -17.30 4.73
CA VAL A 744 3.70 -16.75 4.02
C VAL A 744 3.80 -17.11 2.55
N GLU A 745 2.79 -17.78 2.03
CA GLU A 745 2.66 -18.11 0.62
C GLU A 745 1.42 -17.48 0.00
N ASP A 746 1.58 -16.93 -1.21
CA ASP A 746 0.51 -16.39 -2.05
C ASP A 746 0.66 -16.85 -3.51
N VAL A 747 -0.29 -16.50 -4.37
CA VAL A 747 -0.31 -16.94 -5.78
C VAL A 747 0.26 -15.90 -6.76
N GLY A 748 0.58 -14.70 -6.31
CA GLY A 748 1.14 -13.63 -7.12
C GLY A 748 1.20 -12.32 -6.36
N TYR A 749 1.85 -11.29 -6.93
CA TYR A 749 2.07 -10.04 -6.20
C TYR A 749 0.79 -9.20 -6.07
N GLY A 750 -0.01 -9.08 -7.14
CA GLY A 750 -1.23 -8.27 -7.11
C GLY A 750 -0.97 -6.80 -6.78
N THR A 751 0.14 -6.24 -7.28
CA THR A 751 0.60 -4.88 -6.95
C THR A 751 0.24 -3.85 -8.01
N SER A 752 -0.15 -4.28 -9.22
CA SER A 752 -0.45 -3.40 -10.33
C SER A 752 -1.95 -3.06 -10.44
N SER A 753 -2.24 -1.89 -11.00
CA SER A 753 -3.58 -1.50 -11.45
C SER A 753 -3.94 -2.09 -12.81
N THR A 754 -2.97 -2.50 -13.63
CA THR A 754 -3.21 -3.10 -14.94
C THR A 754 -3.24 -4.63 -14.85
N ALA A 755 -4.19 -5.25 -15.56
CA ALA A 755 -4.33 -6.70 -15.58
C ALA A 755 -3.08 -7.38 -16.17
N THR A 756 -2.49 -6.75 -17.17
CA THR A 756 -1.34 -7.25 -17.89
C THR A 756 -0.10 -7.31 -17.01
N SER A 757 0.18 -6.26 -16.22
CA SER A 757 1.32 -6.26 -15.29
C SER A 757 1.12 -7.25 -14.13
N ASN A 758 -0.11 -7.44 -13.65
CA ASN A 758 -0.37 -8.49 -12.66
C ASN A 758 -0.13 -9.91 -13.20
N TYR A 759 -0.26 -10.12 -14.52
CA TYR A 759 0.07 -11.37 -15.19
C TYR A 759 1.59 -11.52 -15.41
N SER A 760 2.30 -10.44 -15.77
CA SER A 760 3.70 -10.51 -16.24
C SER A 760 4.75 -10.18 -15.17
N ASP A 761 4.47 -9.25 -14.24
CA ASP A 761 5.50 -8.61 -13.40
C ASP A 761 5.80 -9.39 -12.11
N PHE A 762 5.84 -10.71 -12.17
CA PHE A 762 6.32 -11.55 -11.07
C PHE A 762 7.01 -12.81 -11.57
N ALA A 763 8.05 -13.24 -10.85
CA ALA A 763 8.73 -14.49 -11.14
C ALA A 763 7.78 -15.68 -10.96
N ALA A 764 7.59 -16.48 -11.99
CA ALA A 764 6.64 -17.58 -12.00
C ALA A 764 7.28 -18.94 -12.29
N TYR A 765 6.75 -19.98 -11.67
CA TYR A 765 7.03 -21.36 -12.08
C TYR A 765 6.38 -21.65 -13.44
N ASP A 766 5.10 -21.33 -13.57
CA ASP A 766 4.31 -21.37 -14.78
C ASP A 766 3.24 -20.29 -14.68
N ARG A 767 3.29 -19.26 -15.56
CA ARG A 767 2.36 -18.11 -15.49
C ARG A 767 0.91 -18.48 -15.75
N GLN A 768 0.66 -19.53 -16.53
CA GLN A 768 -0.70 -19.96 -16.86
C GLN A 768 -1.31 -20.83 -15.75
N MET A 769 -0.48 -21.40 -14.88
CA MET A 769 -0.89 -22.25 -13.78
C MET A 769 -0.50 -21.64 -12.44
N PRO A 770 -1.46 -21.09 -11.71
CA PRO A 770 -1.17 -20.47 -10.42
C PRO A 770 -0.59 -21.53 -9.46
N THR A 771 0.51 -21.20 -8.83
CA THR A 771 1.15 -21.99 -7.78
C THR A 771 1.55 -21.07 -6.65
N ALA A 772 1.17 -21.44 -5.42
CA ALA A 772 1.62 -20.71 -4.27
C ALA A 772 3.15 -20.75 -4.16
N GLY A 773 3.71 -19.67 -3.71
CA GLY A 773 5.12 -19.50 -3.39
C GLY A 773 5.30 -18.40 -2.37
N THR A 774 6.50 -18.26 -1.81
CA THR A 774 6.76 -17.25 -0.78
C THR A 774 6.29 -15.87 -1.21
N SER A 775 5.51 -15.22 -0.34
CA SER A 775 4.96 -13.90 -0.58
C SER A 775 6.06 -12.84 -0.64
N ASN A 776 5.91 -11.87 -1.54
CA ASN A 776 6.76 -10.68 -1.60
C ASN A 776 6.68 -9.81 -0.34
N PHE A 777 5.57 -9.90 0.38
CA PHE A 777 5.31 -9.15 1.61
C PHE A 777 5.78 -9.86 2.87
N GLN A 778 6.36 -11.06 2.75
CA GLN A 778 6.88 -11.80 3.89
C GLN A 778 8.08 -11.09 4.52
N THR A 779 8.02 -10.89 5.83
CA THR A 779 9.18 -10.65 6.69
C THR A 779 9.42 -11.89 7.55
N GLU A 780 10.30 -12.79 7.11
CA GLU A 780 10.48 -14.13 7.72
C GLU A 780 10.83 -14.05 9.21
N HIS A 781 11.72 -13.12 9.57
CA HIS A 781 12.12 -12.87 10.95
C HIS A 781 12.06 -11.40 11.28
N LEU A 782 11.29 -11.04 12.30
CA LEU A 782 11.04 -9.67 12.73
C LEU A 782 11.26 -9.53 14.24
N PHE A 783 12.22 -8.71 14.63
CA PHE A 783 12.49 -8.33 16.02
C PHE A 783 12.14 -6.87 16.20
N LYS A 784 11.36 -6.55 17.23
CA LYS A 784 11.00 -5.18 17.60
C LYS A 784 11.30 -4.91 19.06
N MET A 785 11.71 -3.69 19.37
CA MET A 785 11.88 -3.22 20.73
C MET A 785 11.44 -1.76 20.83
N ARG A 786 10.58 -1.48 21.80
CA ARG A 786 10.27 -0.10 22.22
C ARG A 786 10.75 0.08 23.64
N PHE A 787 11.45 1.18 23.88
CA PHE A 787 11.93 1.58 25.20
C PHE A 787 11.63 3.05 25.41
N ASN A 788 10.87 3.35 26.45
CA ASN A 788 10.53 4.72 26.84
C ASN A 788 11.10 5.02 28.23
N TRP A 789 11.61 6.23 28.39
CA TRP A 789 12.00 6.80 29.64
C TRP A 789 11.39 8.18 29.82
N SER A 790 10.80 8.43 31.01
CA SER A 790 10.27 9.74 31.33
C SER A 790 10.65 10.18 32.74
N LYS A 791 10.92 11.46 32.89
CA LYS A 791 11.24 12.10 34.16
C LYS A 791 11.00 13.59 34.14
N GLU A 792 10.52 14.14 35.23
CA GLU A 792 10.57 15.58 35.47
C GLU A 792 12.01 16.02 35.82
N LEU A 793 12.75 16.52 34.80
CA LEU A 793 14.04 17.17 35.01
C LEU A 793 13.87 18.65 35.37
N ILE A 794 12.76 19.24 34.94
CA ILE A 794 12.27 20.56 35.29
C ILE A 794 10.99 20.34 36.09
N ASP A 795 10.86 20.90 37.28
CA ASP A 795 9.73 20.69 38.19
C ASP A 795 8.39 20.99 37.50
N GLY A 796 7.50 20.00 37.42
CA GLY A 796 6.23 20.08 36.72
C GLY A 796 6.29 19.87 35.20
N TYR A 797 7.46 19.57 34.62
CA TYR A 797 7.64 19.42 33.17
C TYR A 797 8.42 18.13 32.83
N GLN A 798 7.82 17.29 32.02
CA GLN A 798 8.37 15.98 31.64
C GLN A 798 9.49 16.13 30.60
N THR A 799 10.54 15.36 30.80
CA THR A 799 11.52 15.01 29.77
C THR A 799 11.27 13.57 29.38
N LYS A 800 11.16 13.28 28.09
CA LYS A 800 10.94 11.93 27.58
C LYS A 800 11.98 11.55 26.54
N ILE A 801 12.38 10.29 26.56
CA ILE A 801 13.20 9.65 25.53
C ILE A 801 12.49 8.38 25.11
N SER A 802 12.14 8.29 23.85
CA SER A 802 11.54 7.11 23.25
C SER A 802 12.48 6.53 22.21
N VAL A 803 12.68 5.23 22.23
CA VAL A 803 13.52 4.49 21.28
C VAL A 803 12.68 3.36 20.70
N PHE A 804 12.59 3.30 19.40
CA PHE A 804 12.08 2.15 18.65
C PHE A 804 13.26 1.51 17.90
N ALA A 805 13.34 0.20 17.92
CA ALA A 805 14.34 -0.54 17.18
C ALA A 805 13.71 -1.74 16.50
N GLU A 806 13.97 -1.88 15.21
CA GLU A 806 13.54 -2.99 14.39
C GLU A 806 14.75 -3.68 13.76
N ARG A 807 14.76 -5.01 13.81
CA ARG A 807 15.68 -5.85 13.04
C ARG A 807 14.91 -6.93 12.33
N ARG A 808 15.07 -6.99 10.99
CA ARG A 808 14.30 -7.93 10.15
C ARG A 808 15.12 -8.53 9.03
N THR A 809 14.66 -9.67 8.51
CA THR A 809 15.10 -10.17 7.21
C THR A 809 14.76 -9.16 6.12
N GLY A 810 15.65 -9.04 5.13
CA GLY A 810 15.38 -8.23 3.95
C GLY A 810 14.26 -8.84 3.08
N GLN A 811 13.84 -8.09 2.08
CA GLN A 811 12.77 -8.49 1.17
C GLN A 811 13.13 -9.75 0.39
N PRO A 812 12.19 -10.69 0.19
CA PRO A 812 12.39 -11.88 -0.61
C PRO A 812 12.67 -11.56 -2.08
N TYR A 813 13.40 -12.43 -2.77
CA TYR A 813 13.66 -12.37 -4.20
C TYR A 813 13.76 -13.74 -4.85
N SER A 814 13.57 -13.77 -6.18
CA SER A 814 13.58 -14.97 -7.00
C SER A 814 14.80 -15.03 -7.91
N TYR A 815 15.28 -16.24 -8.23
CA TYR A 815 16.22 -16.46 -9.32
C TYR A 815 15.46 -16.90 -10.57
N THR A 816 15.68 -16.19 -11.69
CA THR A 816 14.96 -16.39 -12.95
C THR A 816 15.92 -16.63 -14.13
N PHE A 817 15.35 -17.12 -15.24
CA PHE A 817 15.98 -16.95 -16.53
C PHE A 817 16.03 -15.45 -16.89
N ASP A 818 16.98 -15.07 -17.70
CA ASP A 818 17.00 -13.77 -18.38
C ASP A 818 16.20 -13.89 -19.67
N GLU A 819 14.99 -13.33 -19.70
CA GLU A 819 14.05 -13.51 -20.79
C GLU A 819 13.82 -12.25 -21.64
N ASN A 820 14.68 -11.26 -21.52
CA ASN A 820 14.58 -9.96 -22.24
C ASN A 820 14.28 -10.06 -23.76
N ASN A 821 14.56 -11.18 -24.41
CA ASN A 821 14.33 -11.37 -25.85
C ASN A 821 13.78 -12.75 -26.21
N ASN A 822 13.54 -13.64 -25.26
CA ASN A 822 13.15 -15.03 -25.58
C ASN A 822 12.57 -15.74 -24.37
N CYS A 823 11.24 -15.80 -24.30
CA CYS A 823 10.55 -16.55 -23.25
C CYS A 823 10.86 -18.05 -23.33
N VAL A 824 11.32 -18.62 -22.24
CA VAL A 824 11.67 -20.05 -22.16
C VAL A 824 10.43 -20.94 -22.26
N LEU A 825 9.29 -20.51 -21.69
CA LEU A 825 8.04 -21.29 -21.65
C LEU A 825 6.95 -20.77 -22.57
N ASP A 826 7.04 -19.54 -23.07
CA ASP A 826 6.04 -18.89 -23.91
C ASP A 826 6.58 -18.75 -25.33
N ILE A 827 5.85 -19.22 -26.32
CA ILE A 827 6.23 -19.15 -27.73
C ILE A 827 5.27 -18.22 -28.46
N GLY A 828 5.81 -17.19 -29.10
CA GLY A 828 5.10 -16.35 -30.06
C GLY A 828 4.01 -15.43 -29.47
N GLY A 829 4.38 -14.33 -28.93
CA GLY A 829 3.47 -13.25 -28.51
C GLY A 829 3.24 -13.14 -27.02
N GLY A 830 3.92 -13.95 -26.20
CA GLY A 830 4.04 -13.71 -24.76
C GLY A 830 4.70 -12.37 -24.46
N ARG A 831 4.54 -11.89 -23.24
CA ARG A 831 5.08 -10.61 -22.80
C ARG A 831 6.59 -10.53 -22.90
N CYS A 832 7.28 -11.63 -22.75
CA CYS A 832 8.72 -11.71 -22.97
C CYS A 832 9.15 -11.38 -24.41
N ALA A 833 8.25 -11.32 -25.38
CA ALA A 833 8.55 -10.99 -26.79
C ALA A 833 8.49 -9.48 -27.10
N ARG A 834 8.30 -8.60 -26.12
CA ARG A 834 8.34 -7.15 -26.37
C ARG A 834 9.76 -6.64 -26.48
N GLU A 835 10.12 -6.22 -27.71
CA GLU A 835 11.42 -5.63 -28.05
C GLU A 835 11.78 -4.32 -27.30
N SER A 836 10.95 -3.82 -26.36
CA SER A 836 11.14 -2.47 -25.83
C SER A 836 10.95 -2.30 -24.32
N ARG A 837 10.76 -3.35 -23.54
CA ARG A 837 10.68 -3.21 -22.08
C ARG A 837 11.45 -4.30 -21.35
N ASN A 838 12.36 -3.88 -20.49
CA ASN A 838 13.03 -4.70 -19.50
C ASN A 838 12.13 -4.99 -18.27
N ASP A 839 10.81 -5.01 -18.45
CA ASP A 839 9.86 -4.88 -17.36
C ASP A 839 9.04 -6.17 -17.11
N ASP A 840 9.26 -7.25 -17.85
CA ASP A 840 8.56 -8.52 -17.61
C ASP A 840 9.44 -9.45 -16.77
N ALA A 841 8.95 -9.91 -15.63
CA ALA A 841 9.66 -10.87 -14.78
C ALA A 841 9.86 -12.22 -15.47
N GLY A 842 11.01 -12.85 -15.25
CA GLY A 842 11.37 -14.11 -15.86
C GLY A 842 10.69 -15.34 -15.24
N HIS A 843 10.69 -16.45 -15.96
CA HIS A 843 10.34 -17.75 -15.37
C HIS A 843 11.44 -18.21 -14.41
N LEU A 844 11.02 -18.88 -13.32
CA LEU A 844 11.95 -19.40 -12.31
C LEU A 844 13.00 -20.33 -12.94
N LEU A 845 14.26 -20.12 -12.57
CA LEU A 845 15.41 -20.80 -13.14
C LEU A 845 15.44 -22.29 -12.78
N TYR A 846 15.57 -23.19 -13.79
CA TYR A 846 16.01 -24.55 -13.55
C TYR A 846 17.52 -24.56 -13.26
N VAL A 847 17.92 -25.07 -12.11
CA VAL A 847 19.31 -25.08 -11.62
C VAL A 847 19.96 -26.45 -11.91
N PRO A 848 20.85 -26.58 -12.88
CA PRO A 848 21.46 -27.85 -13.20
C PRO A 848 22.44 -28.32 -12.10
N THR A 849 22.55 -29.65 -11.91
CA THR A 849 23.49 -30.27 -10.99
C THR A 849 24.95 -30.22 -11.47
N GLY A 850 25.19 -29.83 -12.72
CA GLY A 850 26.49 -29.75 -13.36
C GLY A 850 26.35 -29.89 -14.89
N ILE A 851 27.46 -29.79 -15.61
CA ILE A 851 27.49 -29.94 -17.07
C ILE A 851 27.02 -31.31 -17.62
N ASN A 852 26.87 -32.32 -16.75
CA ASN A 852 26.34 -33.64 -17.06
C ASN A 852 24.89 -33.82 -16.59
N ASP A 853 24.21 -32.77 -16.17
CA ASP A 853 22.80 -32.82 -15.80
C ASP A 853 21.98 -33.31 -16.99
N PRO A 854 21.02 -34.23 -16.82
CA PRO A 854 20.18 -34.73 -17.93
C PRO A 854 19.43 -33.67 -18.69
N LEU A 855 19.08 -32.55 -18.02
CA LEU A 855 18.34 -31.45 -18.60
C LEU A 855 19.25 -30.30 -19.11
N PHE A 856 20.57 -30.42 -18.98
CA PHE A 856 21.53 -29.43 -19.47
C PHE A 856 22.00 -29.81 -20.88
N ALA A 857 21.72 -28.98 -21.86
CA ALA A 857 22.12 -29.21 -23.24
C ALA A 857 23.65 -29.05 -23.42
N SER A 858 24.28 -29.99 -24.08
CA SER A 858 25.73 -29.95 -24.38
C SER A 858 26.14 -28.82 -25.32
N THR A 859 25.15 -28.19 -25.99
CA THR A 859 25.30 -27.01 -26.85
C THR A 859 25.22 -25.70 -26.07
N SER A 860 24.89 -25.74 -24.78
CA SER A 860 24.85 -24.54 -23.93
C SER A 860 26.16 -23.74 -24.07
N PHE A 861 26.02 -22.40 -24.08
CA PHE A 861 27.14 -21.46 -24.35
C PHE A 861 27.89 -21.76 -25.66
N GLY A 862 27.15 -22.18 -26.73
CA GLY A 862 27.75 -22.58 -28.00
C GLY A 862 28.67 -23.82 -27.92
N GLY A 863 28.51 -24.63 -26.86
CA GLY A 863 29.35 -25.78 -26.58
C GLY A 863 30.74 -25.45 -25.96
N ASP A 864 30.93 -24.19 -25.51
CA ASP A 864 32.16 -23.81 -24.79
C ASP A 864 32.14 -24.37 -23.37
N THR A 865 32.95 -25.39 -23.14
CA THR A 865 33.06 -26.06 -21.85
C THR A 865 33.60 -25.16 -20.71
N ALA A 866 34.36 -24.09 -21.07
CA ALA A 866 34.84 -23.15 -20.04
C ALA A 866 33.68 -22.25 -19.55
N ALA A 867 32.88 -21.73 -20.46
CA ALA A 867 31.68 -20.96 -20.08
C ALA A 867 30.61 -21.83 -19.37
N GLN A 868 30.42 -23.08 -19.81
CA GLN A 868 29.59 -24.05 -19.10
C GLN A 868 30.05 -24.25 -17.65
N GLN A 869 31.37 -24.38 -17.45
CA GLN A 869 31.93 -24.56 -16.10
C GLN A 869 31.81 -23.28 -15.26
N GLU A 870 31.98 -22.11 -15.86
CA GLU A 870 31.81 -20.82 -15.19
C GLU A 870 30.38 -20.66 -14.63
N PHE A 871 29.37 -21.02 -15.41
CA PHE A 871 27.97 -21.04 -14.93
C PHE A 871 27.77 -22.04 -13.78
N ILE A 872 28.31 -23.25 -13.87
CA ILE A 872 28.22 -24.24 -12.79
C ILE A 872 29.02 -23.79 -11.55
N ASP A 873 30.14 -23.12 -11.73
CA ASP A 873 30.91 -22.57 -10.62
C ASP A 873 30.15 -21.41 -9.94
N TYR A 874 29.44 -20.56 -10.70
CA TYR A 874 28.54 -19.54 -10.15
C TYR A 874 27.43 -20.20 -9.30
N ILE A 875 26.74 -21.22 -9.82
CA ILE A 875 25.72 -21.96 -9.06
C ILE A 875 26.31 -22.51 -7.74
N ASN A 876 27.46 -23.16 -7.79
CA ASN A 876 28.06 -23.80 -6.62
C ASN A 876 28.56 -22.80 -5.56
N ASN A 877 28.78 -21.53 -5.92
CA ASN A 877 29.26 -20.48 -5.03
C ASN A 877 28.18 -19.50 -4.58
N SER A 878 26.95 -19.69 -5.05
CA SER A 878 25.77 -18.86 -4.69
C SER A 878 24.73 -19.69 -3.93
N GLU A 879 23.63 -19.04 -3.50
CA GLU A 879 22.47 -19.70 -2.88
C GLU A 879 21.79 -20.71 -3.81
N LEU A 880 21.97 -20.57 -5.13
CA LEU A 880 21.47 -21.52 -6.13
C LEU A 880 21.92 -22.96 -5.90
N ALA A 881 23.05 -23.16 -5.23
CA ALA A 881 23.54 -24.52 -4.89
C ALA A 881 22.51 -25.35 -4.12
N ALA A 882 21.64 -24.71 -3.35
CA ALA A 882 20.59 -25.38 -2.58
C ALA A 882 19.49 -25.99 -3.48
N TYR A 883 19.33 -25.48 -4.69
CA TYR A 883 18.26 -25.86 -5.63
C TYR A 883 18.76 -26.76 -6.77
N ALA A 884 20.02 -27.18 -6.75
CA ALA A 884 20.64 -27.96 -7.83
C ALA A 884 19.85 -29.25 -8.15
N GLY A 885 19.44 -29.43 -9.40
CA GLY A 885 18.60 -30.52 -9.90
C GLY A 885 17.08 -30.23 -9.85
N GLY A 886 16.68 -28.99 -9.57
CA GLY A 886 15.31 -28.53 -9.52
C GLY A 886 15.15 -27.11 -10.00
N VAL A 887 13.96 -26.57 -9.86
CA VAL A 887 13.64 -25.18 -10.14
C VAL A 887 13.86 -24.37 -8.86
N ALA A 888 14.50 -23.21 -8.95
CA ALA A 888 14.59 -22.27 -7.84
C ALA A 888 13.18 -21.82 -7.45
N PRO A 889 12.83 -21.80 -6.17
CA PRO A 889 11.49 -21.40 -5.75
C PRO A 889 11.28 -19.87 -5.90
N ARG A 890 10.03 -19.47 -6.09
CA ARG A 890 9.66 -18.05 -6.05
C ARG A 890 9.98 -17.48 -4.67
N ASN A 891 10.68 -16.34 -4.66
CA ASN A 891 11.07 -15.64 -3.45
C ASN A 891 11.79 -16.55 -2.42
N GLY A 892 12.56 -17.51 -2.92
CA GLY A 892 13.24 -18.53 -2.10
C GLY A 892 14.42 -18.00 -1.29
N ASN A 893 14.81 -16.75 -1.47
CA ASN A 893 15.93 -16.12 -0.77
C ASN A 893 15.55 -14.72 -0.32
N ASN A 894 16.23 -14.22 0.72
CA ASN A 894 15.99 -12.91 1.29
C ASN A 894 17.17 -11.97 1.04
N SER A 895 16.91 -10.71 0.77
CA SER A 895 17.91 -9.65 0.78
C SER A 895 18.55 -9.52 2.17
N ARG A 896 19.55 -8.67 2.29
CA ARG A 896 20.31 -8.51 3.54
C ARG A 896 19.42 -8.06 4.70
N TRP A 897 19.71 -8.55 5.92
CA TRP A 897 19.08 -8.10 7.14
C TRP A 897 19.28 -6.59 7.35
N SER A 898 18.20 -5.89 7.69
CA SER A 898 18.25 -4.49 8.12
C SER A 898 18.11 -4.37 9.64
N THR A 899 18.66 -3.28 10.19
CA THR A 899 18.47 -2.90 11.59
C THR A 899 18.32 -1.39 11.66
N ILE A 900 17.14 -0.91 12.00
CA ILE A 900 16.78 0.51 12.11
C ILE A 900 16.54 0.84 13.58
N ILE A 901 16.96 2.00 14.00
CA ILE A 901 16.74 2.52 15.36
C ILE A 901 16.27 3.95 15.22
N ASP A 902 15.08 4.23 15.74
CA ASP A 902 14.49 5.56 15.74
C ASP A 902 14.39 6.10 17.15
N VAL A 903 14.62 7.38 17.32
CA VAL A 903 14.72 8.04 18.63
C VAL A 903 13.89 9.32 18.63
N ARG A 904 12.98 9.44 19.60
CA ARG A 904 12.29 10.71 19.90
C ARG A 904 12.81 11.28 21.20
N LEU A 905 13.26 12.53 21.15
CA LEU A 905 13.68 13.31 22.32
C LEU A 905 12.67 14.43 22.55
N GLN A 906 12.06 14.48 23.73
CA GLN A 906 10.99 15.43 24.03
C GLN A 906 11.24 16.14 25.37
N GLN A 907 11.02 17.46 25.40
CA GLN A 907 11.06 18.26 26.62
C GLN A 907 9.85 19.18 26.71
N GLU A 908 9.10 19.04 27.80
CA GLU A 908 8.07 20.00 28.19
C GLU A 908 8.73 21.23 28.84
N LEU A 909 8.22 22.41 28.55
CA LEU A 909 8.70 23.69 29.06
C LEU A 909 7.53 24.54 29.58
N PRO A 910 7.78 25.45 30.53
CA PRO A 910 6.76 26.39 30.98
C PRO A 910 6.29 27.30 29.84
N ALA A 911 4.97 27.41 29.69
CA ALA A 911 4.32 28.27 28.72
C ALA A 911 3.99 29.65 29.32
N LEU A 912 3.35 30.52 28.53
CA LEU A 912 2.92 31.86 28.99
C LEU A 912 1.86 31.79 30.11
N ASN A 913 1.03 30.78 30.10
CA ASN A 913 0.07 30.45 31.15
C ASN A 913 0.57 29.19 31.93
N PRO A 914 0.56 29.17 33.26
CA PRO A 914 1.03 28.00 34.03
C PRO A 914 0.28 26.70 33.78
N ASP A 915 -0.98 26.79 33.32
CA ASP A 915 -1.81 25.63 32.97
C ASP A 915 -1.53 25.08 31.56
N HIS A 916 -0.74 25.78 30.78
CA HIS A 916 -0.37 25.43 29.41
C HIS A 916 1.08 24.91 29.37
N LYS A 917 1.39 24.15 28.34
CA LYS A 917 2.72 23.59 28.14
C LYS A 917 3.27 23.93 26.74
N LEU A 918 4.56 24.19 26.69
CA LEU A 918 5.32 24.24 25.43
C LEU A 918 6.15 22.97 25.37
N MET A 919 6.06 22.25 24.26
CA MET A 919 6.80 21.04 24.02
C MET A 919 7.78 21.27 22.86
N VAL A 920 9.02 20.87 23.05
CA VAL A 920 10.04 20.84 22.01
C VAL A 920 10.52 19.40 21.86
N PHE A 921 10.63 18.95 20.62
CA PHE A 921 11.10 17.58 20.37
C PHE A 921 11.90 17.46 19.08
N PHE A 922 12.67 16.38 19.02
CA PHE A 922 13.43 15.94 17.86
C PHE A 922 13.07 14.50 17.60
N ASP A 923 12.62 14.23 16.40
CA ASP A 923 12.48 12.89 15.86
C ASP A 923 13.70 12.60 15.01
N ILE A 924 14.33 11.44 15.25
CA ILE A 924 15.54 11.00 14.56
C ILE A 924 15.25 9.59 14.04
N GLU A 925 15.04 9.49 12.76
CA GLU A 925 14.91 8.19 12.08
C GLU A 925 16.31 7.67 11.71
N ASN A 926 16.47 6.36 11.72
CA ASN A 926 17.73 5.67 11.46
C ASN A 926 18.92 6.24 12.27
N PHE A 927 18.74 6.46 13.58
CA PHE A 927 19.76 6.97 14.50
C PHE A 927 21.06 6.16 14.47
N GLY A 928 20.99 4.88 14.08
CA GLY A 928 22.18 4.02 13.92
C GLY A 928 23.15 4.60 12.90
N ASN A 929 22.66 5.05 11.74
CA ASN A 929 23.47 5.66 10.69
C ASN A 929 24.08 7.00 11.13
N LEU A 930 23.39 7.80 11.95
CA LEU A 930 23.96 9.03 12.54
C LEU A 930 25.20 8.76 13.41
N LEU A 931 25.28 7.58 14.03
CA LEU A 931 26.45 7.18 14.85
C LEU A 931 27.57 6.57 14.02
N ASN A 932 27.21 5.86 12.97
CA ASN A 932 28.16 5.16 12.08
C ASN A 932 27.48 4.98 10.71
N ASP A 933 28.06 5.55 9.68
CA ASP A 933 27.61 5.54 8.29
C ASP A 933 27.48 4.13 7.67
N ASP A 934 28.10 3.10 8.24
CA ASP A 934 27.90 1.69 7.84
C ASP A 934 26.63 1.03 8.42
N TRP A 935 25.94 1.70 9.35
CA TRP A 935 24.75 1.12 10.02
C TRP A 935 23.45 1.59 9.37
N GLY A 936 22.38 0.88 9.67
CA GLY A 936 21.03 1.27 9.24
C GLY A 936 20.74 1.09 7.75
N ARG A 937 21.56 0.29 7.03
CA ARG A 937 21.41 0.03 5.61
C ARG A 937 20.15 -0.79 5.32
N ILE A 938 19.36 -0.31 4.37
CA ILE A 938 18.22 -1.01 3.78
C ILE A 938 18.55 -1.29 2.33
N GLU A 939 18.67 -2.56 2.00
CA GLU A 939 19.06 -3.06 0.69
C GLU A 939 18.06 -4.09 0.21
N ARG A 940 17.68 -4.00 -1.06
CA ARG A 940 16.78 -4.96 -1.70
C ARG A 940 17.18 -5.24 -3.14
N THR A 941 16.64 -6.31 -3.70
CA THR A 941 16.60 -6.51 -5.15
C THR A 941 15.55 -5.56 -5.74
N ARG A 942 15.85 -4.89 -6.86
CA ARG A 942 14.93 -3.92 -7.50
C ARG A 942 13.58 -4.57 -7.84
N TYR A 943 12.57 -3.72 -8.03
CA TYR A 943 11.22 -4.16 -8.41
C TYR A 943 11.26 -5.17 -9.54
N GLU A 944 10.30 -5.99 -9.50
CA GLU A 944 10.00 -7.37 -9.81
C GLU A 944 10.72 -8.36 -8.90
N TYR A 945 11.67 -7.90 -8.07
CA TYR A 945 12.36 -8.69 -7.04
C TYR A 945 12.98 -9.97 -7.58
N GLU A 946 13.56 -9.85 -8.77
CA GLU A 946 14.19 -10.96 -9.45
C GLU A 946 15.69 -10.73 -9.72
N ARG A 947 16.39 -11.85 -9.78
CA ARG A 947 17.78 -11.94 -10.16
C ARG A 947 17.89 -12.80 -11.40
N ALA A 948 17.83 -12.16 -12.55
CA ALA A 948 17.98 -12.81 -13.85
C ALA A 948 19.42 -13.30 -14.03
N VAL A 949 19.61 -14.61 -14.16
CA VAL A 949 20.93 -15.23 -14.09
C VAL A 949 21.53 -15.48 -15.48
N VAL A 950 20.74 -16.09 -16.35
CA VAL A 950 21.24 -16.65 -17.62
C VAL A 950 20.09 -16.77 -18.62
N THR A 951 20.36 -16.45 -19.88
CA THR A 951 19.38 -16.69 -20.94
C THR A 951 19.22 -18.19 -21.21
N GLY A 952 18.00 -18.64 -21.50
CA GLY A 952 17.70 -20.04 -21.75
C GLY A 952 16.76 -20.26 -22.93
N GLN A 953 16.83 -21.44 -23.53
CA GLN A 953 15.85 -21.94 -24.51
C GLN A 953 15.71 -23.45 -24.42
N ILE A 954 14.61 -24.00 -24.92
CA ILE A 954 14.39 -25.45 -24.96
C ILE A 954 14.84 -26.00 -26.30
N VAL A 955 15.82 -26.91 -26.27
CA VAL A 955 16.38 -27.58 -27.45
C VAL A 955 16.41 -29.08 -27.24
N ASP A 956 15.75 -29.85 -28.10
CA ASP A 956 15.71 -31.34 -28.06
C ASP A 956 15.33 -31.90 -26.67
N GLY A 957 14.47 -31.23 -25.92
CA GLY A 957 14.02 -31.63 -24.57
C GLY A 957 15.06 -31.38 -23.46
N GLN A 958 15.99 -30.46 -23.66
CA GLN A 958 16.95 -29.98 -22.67
C GLN A 958 16.94 -28.43 -22.64
N TYR A 959 17.39 -27.83 -21.55
CA TYR A 959 17.66 -26.41 -21.47
C TYR A 959 19.04 -26.11 -22.10
N GLU A 960 19.07 -25.27 -23.11
CA GLU A 960 20.28 -24.70 -23.66
C GLU A 960 20.48 -23.31 -23.07
N TYR A 961 21.53 -23.14 -22.27
CA TYR A 961 21.85 -21.89 -21.59
C TYR A 961 22.82 -21.08 -22.43
N SER A 962 22.67 -19.75 -22.41
CA SER A 962 23.59 -18.79 -23.02
C SER A 962 23.68 -17.52 -22.19
N ASP A 963 24.61 -16.64 -22.45
CA ASP A 963 24.71 -15.28 -21.95
C ASP A 963 24.54 -15.18 -20.41
N LEU A 964 25.48 -15.78 -19.66
CA LEU A 964 25.55 -15.64 -18.21
C LEU A 964 25.75 -14.16 -17.85
N ASN A 965 24.85 -13.60 -17.09
CA ASN A 965 24.93 -12.23 -16.61
C ASN A 965 26.11 -12.04 -15.65
N ASN A 966 26.67 -10.84 -15.59
CA ASN A 966 27.68 -10.52 -14.59
C ASN A 966 27.06 -10.41 -13.18
N VAL A 967 27.89 -10.51 -12.15
CA VAL A 967 27.42 -10.55 -10.75
C VAL A 967 26.60 -9.30 -10.37
N GLU A 968 27.02 -8.12 -10.81
CA GLU A 968 26.33 -6.86 -10.52
C GLU A 968 24.91 -6.83 -11.16
N THR A 969 24.80 -7.27 -12.40
CA THR A 969 23.50 -7.40 -13.10
C THR A 969 22.62 -8.43 -12.42
N ILE A 970 23.17 -9.60 -12.03
CA ILE A 970 22.40 -10.64 -11.32
C ILE A 970 21.93 -10.15 -9.95
N GLU A 971 22.78 -9.46 -9.19
CA GLU A 971 22.40 -8.98 -7.84
C GLU A 971 21.27 -7.96 -7.92
N ASN A 972 21.24 -7.12 -8.97
CA ASN A 972 20.18 -6.14 -9.23
C ASN A 972 19.80 -5.33 -7.96
N LEU A 973 20.82 -4.85 -7.21
CA LEU A 973 20.63 -4.25 -5.90
C LEU A 973 20.23 -2.78 -5.96
N GLU A 974 19.35 -2.41 -5.04
CA GLU A 974 19.01 -1.04 -4.71
C GLU A 974 19.23 -0.78 -3.22
N ILE A 975 19.87 0.34 -2.91
CA ILE A 975 20.00 0.85 -1.53
C ILE A 975 19.03 2.00 -1.39
N LEU A 976 18.08 1.85 -0.47
CA LEU A 976 17.03 2.85 -0.29
C LEU A 976 17.56 4.10 0.41
N SER A 977 17.00 5.26 0.09
CA SER A 977 17.31 6.55 0.70
C SER A 977 17.08 6.58 2.23
N GLN A 978 16.17 5.76 2.73
CA GLN A 978 15.94 5.56 4.18
C GLN A 978 17.11 4.89 4.91
N SER A 979 18.15 4.48 4.19
CA SER A 979 19.41 3.98 4.79
C SER A 979 20.22 5.04 5.51
N VAL A 980 19.93 6.32 5.28
CA VAL A 980 20.58 7.43 5.99
C VAL A 980 19.69 7.97 7.10
N TRP A 981 20.29 8.63 8.10
CA TRP A 981 19.56 9.26 9.19
C TRP A 981 18.82 10.52 8.74
N GLN A 982 17.66 10.79 9.32
CA GLN A 982 16.92 12.03 9.15
C GLN A 982 16.47 12.57 10.50
N VAL A 983 16.46 13.91 10.65
CA VAL A 983 16.02 14.59 11.88
C VAL A 983 14.90 15.57 11.54
N GLN A 984 13.83 15.52 12.33
CA GLN A 984 12.79 16.54 12.31
C GLN A 984 12.79 17.30 13.64
N PHE A 985 12.73 18.62 13.58
CA PHE A 985 12.49 19.48 14.73
C PHE A 985 11.00 19.78 14.85
N GLY A 986 10.45 19.66 16.07
CA GLY A 986 9.07 20.03 16.35
C GLY A 986 8.93 20.91 17.58
N ILE A 987 7.96 21.82 17.51
CA ILE A 987 7.52 22.67 18.63
C ILE A 987 6.00 22.64 18.70
N LYS A 988 5.44 22.36 19.88
CA LYS A 988 4.00 22.26 20.11
C LYS A 988 3.61 23.02 21.37
N TYR A 989 2.53 23.79 21.28
CA TYR A 989 1.94 24.50 22.40
C TYR A 989 0.57 23.92 22.72
N ASP A 990 0.42 23.35 23.91
CA ASP A 990 -0.81 22.76 24.41
C ASP A 990 -1.46 23.69 25.45
N PHE A 991 -2.80 23.90 25.34
CA PHE A 991 -3.56 24.79 26.20
C PHE A 991 -4.93 24.27 26.58
#